data_cc57a32093ea60c02df9b23aad2fbd9e
#
_entry.id   cc57a32093ea60c02df9b23aad2fbd9e
#
_cell.length_a   1.000
_cell.length_b   1.000
_cell.length_c   1.000
_cell.angle_alpha   90.00
_cell.angle_beta   90.00
_cell.angle_gamma   90.00
#
_symmetry.space_group_name_H-M   'P 1'
#
loop_
_entity.id
_entity.type
_entity.pdbx_description
1 polymer ?
#
loop_
_entity_poly.entity_id
_entity_poly.type
_entity_poly.pdbx_seq_one_letter_code
_entity_poly.pdbx_strand_id
1 'polypeptide(L)'
;MKYSANSVWENKDEYDIAVIGAGHAGCEAALAAARMGFKTVVFTVSVESIAMMPCNPNIGGSSKGHLVKEVDALGGEMGKVIDKTFIQSKMLNQSKGPAVHSLRAQADKEQYSRTMRRVLENQENLDVRQTEVVNILTEEVCESGKKKVIGVQILSGGIYRVKAVVLCTGTYLRARCVYGEVSNATGPNGLQAANHLTECLKNLGINMYRFKTGTPARIDKRSIDFSKMEAQYGDERITPFSFTTNPDDIQIDQVPCWLTYTNEKTHEIIRNNLDRSPLYSGMIEGTGPRYCPSIEDKVVRFADKNRHQVFIEPEGIDTNEMYIGGMSSSLPEDVQYDMYRSVAGLEHAKIVRNAYAIEYDCIDARQLKPSLEFREIEGLFSGGQFNGSSGYEEAACQGLIAGINAARKLQKKEAVVLDRSQAYIGVLIDDLVTKESHEPYRMMTSRAEYRLLLRQDNADQRLTEIGYEIGLISQDRYERLKLKEKLIEEEVSRVEHVHVGTSEKVQNLLAQYQSTPLNSGISLAELIRRPELTYQVLATIDETRPEFPKDLSEEVSEQVNISIKYDGYIKRQKKQVEQFKKLENKKIPENIDYDQVKSLRIEAVQKLKEFRPVSIGQASRISGVSPADISVLLVYLGGR
;
A
#
# COMPACT_ATOMS: atom_id res chain seq x y z
N MET A 1 28.57 -14.75 -7.14
CA MET A 1 28.98 -15.89 -8.02
C MET A 1 28.50 -15.57 -9.42
N LYS A 2 29.39 -15.71 -10.43
CA LYS A 2 28.92 -15.67 -11.82
C LYS A 2 28.16 -16.96 -12.08
N TYR A 3 26.88 -16.85 -12.42
CA TYR A 3 26.08 -18.00 -12.83
C TYR A 3 26.48 -18.44 -14.25
N SER A 4 26.80 -19.70 -14.43
CA SER A 4 26.93 -20.33 -15.74
C SER A 4 26.12 -21.62 -15.70
N ALA A 5 25.00 -21.69 -16.39
CA ALA A 5 24.29 -22.95 -16.59
C ALA A 5 25.11 -23.85 -17.49
N ASN A 6 25.34 -25.09 -17.07
CA ASN A 6 26.02 -26.10 -17.89
C ASN A 6 25.18 -26.53 -19.10
N SER A 7 23.88 -26.27 -19.09
CA SER A 7 22.95 -26.50 -20.20
C SER A 7 21.92 -25.39 -20.27
N VAL A 8 21.71 -24.84 -21.46
CA VAL A 8 20.64 -23.87 -21.75
C VAL A 8 19.59 -24.62 -22.58
N TRP A 9 18.34 -24.47 -22.20
CA TRP A 9 17.21 -25.04 -22.92
C TRP A 9 16.06 -24.03 -22.99
N GLU A 10 15.22 -24.13 -24.00
CA GLU A 10 14.10 -23.19 -24.20
C GLU A 10 12.79 -23.87 -23.78
N ASN A 11 12.00 -23.19 -22.95
CA ASN A 11 10.67 -23.66 -22.60
C ASN A 11 9.78 -23.61 -23.84
N LYS A 12 8.92 -24.64 -23.98
CA LYS A 12 8.01 -24.77 -25.12
C LYS A 12 6.65 -24.09 -24.90
N ASP A 13 6.34 -23.74 -23.65
CA ASP A 13 5.11 -23.03 -23.33
C ASP A 13 5.25 -21.56 -23.74
N GLU A 14 4.18 -21.01 -24.31
CA GLU A 14 4.15 -19.63 -24.73
C GLU A 14 3.56 -18.76 -23.63
N TYR A 15 4.32 -17.73 -23.23
CA TYR A 15 3.88 -16.72 -22.29
C TYR A 15 4.05 -15.32 -22.88
N ASP A 16 3.17 -14.40 -22.48
CA ASP A 16 3.26 -12.99 -22.84
C ASP A 16 3.99 -12.19 -21.76
N ILE A 17 3.71 -12.48 -20.49
CA ILE A 17 4.19 -11.72 -19.34
C ILE A 17 4.79 -12.66 -18.30
N ALA A 18 5.97 -12.32 -17.79
CA ALA A 18 6.58 -12.96 -16.63
C ALA A 18 6.56 -12.02 -15.42
N VAL A 19 6.12 -12.53 -14.28
CA VAL A 19 6.17 -11.83 -12.99
C VAL A 19 7.21 -12.50 -12.10
N ILE A 20 8.17 -11.74 -11.58
CA ILE A 20 9.28 -12.27 -10.78
C ILE A 20 9.07 -11.93 -9.31
N GLY A 21 8.68 -12.94 -8.53
CA GLY A 21 8.27 -12.84 -7.13
C GLY A 21 6.76 -12.90 -6.96
N ALA A 22 6.29 -13.71 -6.02
CA ALA A 22 4.88 -13.90 -5.69
C ALA A 22 4.53 -13.38 -4.28
N GLY A 23 5.13 -12.27 -3.85
CA GLY A 23 4.67 -11.47 -2.72
C GLY A 23 3.42 -10.67 -3.09
N HIS A 24 2.98 -9.76 -2.22
CA HIS A 24 1.75 -8.97 -2.46
C HIS A 24 1.75 -8.24 -3.80
N ALA A 25 2.88 -7.65 -4.21
CA ALA A 25 3.01 -7.01 -5.52
C ALA A 25 2.88 -8.01 -6.68
N GLY A 26 3.58 -9.14 -6.59
CA GLY A 26 3.57 -10.13 -7.66
C GLY A 26 2.23 -10.81 -7.84
N CYS A 27 1.50 -11.07 -6.74
CA CYS A 27 0.15 -11.62 -6.81
C CYS A 27 -0.79 -10.68 -7.57
N GLU A 28 -0.83 -9.40 -7.22
CA GLU A 28 -1.68 -8.42 -7.89
C GLU A 28 -1.27 -8.20 -9.35
N ALA A 29 0.04 -8.16 -9.65
CA ALA A 29 0.54 -8.01 -11.01
C ALA A 29 0.16 -9.20 -11.91
N ALA A 30 0.34 -10.42 -11.41
CA ALA A 30 0.04 -11.64 -12.14
C ALA A 30 -1.46 -11.81 -12.40
N LEU A 31 -2.29 -11.55 -11.37
CA LEU A 31 -3.74 -11.61 -11.50
C LEU A 31 -4.26 -10.56 -12.49
N ALA A 32 -3.76 -9.32 -12.42
CA ALA A 32 -4.15 -8.27 -13.35
C ALA A 32 -3.83 -8.65 -14.80
N ALA A 33 -2.60 -9.08 -15.07
CA ALA A 33 -2.16 -9.46 -16.41
C ALA A 33 -2.99 -10.64 -16.97
N ALA A 34 -3.21 -11.68 -16.17
CA ALA A 34 -3.97 -12.86 -16.57
C ALA A 34 -5.44 -12.54 -16.82
N ARG A 35 -6.08 -11.75 -15.94
CA ARG A 35 -7.49 -11.32 -16.08
C ARG A 35 -7.71 -10.40 -17.29
N MET A 36 -6.68 -9.67 -17.72
CA MET A 36 -6.69 -8.89 -18.96
C MET A 36 -6.42 -9.74 -20.21
N GLY A 37 -6.38 -11.08 -20.09
CA GLY A 37 -6.32 -12.04 -21.18
C GLY A 37 -4.91 -12.42 -21.66
N PHE A 38 -3.85 -12.10 -20.89
CA PHE A 38 -2.47 -12.43 -21.26
C PHE A 38 -1.99 -13.70 -20.58
N LYS A 39 -1.35 -14.60 -21.34
CA LYS A 39 -0.69 -15.78 -20.78
C LYS A 39 0.46 -15.35 -19.88
N THR A 40 0.31 -15.56 -18.59
CA THR A 40 1.20 -15.04 -17.56
C THR A 40 1.84 -16.19 -16.80
N VAL A 41 3.14 -16.07 -16.50
CA VAL A 41 3.83 -16.96 -15.56
C VAL A 41 4.37 -16.15 -14.39
N VAL A 42 4.09 -16.59 -13.17
CA VAL A 42 4.67 -16.02 -11.95
C VAL A 42 5.72 -16.95 -11.36
N PHE A 43 6.93 -16.43 -11.17
CA PHE A 43 8.05 -17.13 -10.58
C PHE A 43 8.20 -16.79 -9.11
N THR A 44 8.40 -17.81 -8.28
CA THR A 44 8.69 -17.63 -6.85
C THR A 44 9.79 -18.58 -6.40
N VAL A 45 10.59 -18.19 -5.43
CA VAL A 45 11.61 -19.06 -4.82
C VAL A 45 10.99 -20.17 -3.96
N SER A 46 9.76 -19.94 -3.46
CA SER A 46 8.97 -20.94 -2.74
C SER A 46 7.48 -20.65 -2.91
N VAL A 47 6.71 -21.67 -3.29
CA VAL A 47 5.23 -21.56 -3.36
C VAL A 47 4.61 -21.39 -1.98
N GLU A 48 5.29 -21.83 -0.91
CA GLU A 48 4.85 -21.63 0.48
C GLU A 48 4.99 -20.16 0.94
N SER A 49 5.72 -19.33 0.18
CA SER A 49 5.89 -17.90 0.48
C SER A 49 4.96 -16.98 -0.33
N ILE A 50 4.03 -17.53 -1.08
CA ILE A 50 3.06 -16.72 -1.84
C ILE A 50 2.24 -15.85 -0.88
N ALA A 51 2.26 -14.52 -1.12
CA ALA A 51 1.59 -13.52 -0.29
C ALA A 51 1.89 -13.64 1.22
N MET A 52 3.04 -14.19 1.58
CA MET A 52 3.45 -14.35 2.97
C MET A 52 3.59 -12.99 3.65
N MET A 53 3.20 -12.92 4.92
CA MET A 53 3.29 -11.74 5.77
C MET A 53 4.44 -11.90 6.78
N PRO A 54 5.71 -11.68 6.40
CA PRO A 54 6.85 -12.00 7.27
C PRO A 54 7.05 -11.03 8.43
N CYS A 55 6.44 -9.85 8.38
CA CYS A 55 6.44 -8.85 9.43
C CYS A 55 5.12 -8.89 10.20
N ASN A 56 4.40 -7.76 10.30
CA ASN A 56 3.17 -7.66 11.06
C ASN A 56 2.02 -8.51 10.44
N PRO A 57 1.09 -9.00 11.26
CA PRO A 57 -0.07 -9.76 10.81
C PRO A 57 -1.26 -8.87 10.41
N ASN A 58 -1.01 -7.69 9.86
CA ASN A 58 -2.07 -6.71 9.60
C ASN A 58 -2.14 -6.30 8.13
N ILE A 59 -3.36 -6.11 7.65
CA ILE A 59 -3.67 -5.41 6.41
C ILE A 59 -4.45 -4.14 6.74
N GLY A 60 -4.09 -3.02 6.11
CA GLY A 60 -4.70 -1.73 6.37
C GLY A 60 -4.05 -0.94 7.51
N GLY A 61 -4.81 -0.04 8.12
CA GLY A 61 -4.31 0.97 9.06
C GLY A 61 -4.24 2.35 8.43
N SER A 62 -3.72 3.33 9.16
CA SER A 62 -3.70 4.73 8.73
C SER A 62 -3.05 4.90 7.35
N SER A 63 -3.77 5.48 6.40
CA SER A 63 -3.49 5.59 4.96
C SER A 63 -3.46 4.27 4.19
N LYS A 64 -3.19 3.15 4.83
CA LYS A 64 -3.07 1.84 4.18
C LYS A 64 -4.42 1.23 3.87
N GLY A 65 -5.44 1.42 4.74
CA GLY A 65 -6.82 1.06 4.45
C GLY A 65 -7.33 1.72 3.16
N HIS A 66 -6.91 2.97 2.90
CA HIS A 66 -7.20 3.66 1.64
C HIS A 66 -6.63 2.92 0.43
N LEU A 67 -5.34 2.51 0.53
CA LEU A 67 -4.67 1.77 -0.54
C LEU A 67 -5.38 0.45 -0.86
N VAL A 68 -5.77 -0.33 0.17
CA VAL A 68 -6.48 -1.61 -0.04
C VAL A 68 -7.83 -1.41 -0.70
N LYS A 69 -8.60 -0.39 -0.27
CA LYS A 69 -9.87 -0.03 -0.89
C LYS A 69 -9.69 0.41 -2.36
N GLU A 70 -8.62 1.13 -2.67
CA GLU A 70 -8.31 1.54 -4.04
C GLU A 70 -7.85 0.36 -4.91
N VAL A 71 -7.05 -0.57 -4.36
CA VAL A 71 -6.70 -1.84 -5.03
C VAL A 71 -7.96 -2.63 -5.38
N ASP A 72 -8.89 -2.79 -4.41
CA ASP A 72 -10.14 -3.48 -4.63
C ASP A 72 -11.02 -2.77 -5.69
N ALA A 73 -11.12 -1.44 -5.61
CA ALA A 73 -11.90 -0.64 -6.55
C ALA A 73 -11.43 -0.75 -8.01
N LEU A 74 -10.13 -1.00 -8.22
CA LEU A 74 -9.54 -1.27 -9.54
C LEU A 74 -9.65 -2.75 -9.98
N GLY A 75 -10.13 -3.65 -9.12
CA GLY A 75 -10.28 -5.07 -9.42
C GLY A 75 -9.17 -5.97 -8.86
N GLY A 76 -8.32 -5.45 -7.94
CA GLY A 76 -7.33 -6.24 -7.22
C GLY A 76 -7.93 -7.25 -6.24
N GLU A 77 -7.10 -8.05 -5.59
CA GLU A 77 -7.51 -9.21 -4.81
C GLU A 77 -7.28 -9.08 -3.31
N MET A 78 -6.34 -8.24 -2.87
CA MET A 78 -5.95 -8.11 -1.44
C MET A 78 -7.16 -7.88 -0.52
N GLY A 79 -8.08 -6.98 -0.91
CA GLY A 79 -9.29 -6.68 -0.13
C GLY A 79 -10.20 -7.88 0.04
N LYS A 80 -10.42 -8.67 -1.02
CA LYS A 80 -11.26 -9.86 -0.99
C LYS A 80 -10.67 -11.00 -0.18
N VAL A 81 -9.33 -11.14 -0.21
CA VAL A 81 -8.63 -12.20 0.53
C VAL A 81 -8.61 -11.88 2.01
N ILE A 82 -8.33 -10.62 2.39
CA ILE A 82 -8.34 -10.26 3.82
C ILE A 82 -9.74 -10.35 4.42
N ASP A 83 -10.79 -10.00 3.69
CA ASP A 83 -12.18 -10.13 4.16
C ASP A 83 -12.58 -11.60 4.46
N LYS A 84 -11.91 -12.57 3.87
CA LYS A 84 -12.10 -14.01 4.12
C LYS A 84 -11.21 -14.57 5.23
N THR A 85 -10.18 -13.85 5.65
CA THR A 85 -9.09 -14.43 6.45
C THR A 85 -8.67 -13.56 7.64
N PHE A 86 -9.37 -12.46 7.89
CA PHE A 86 -9.11 -11.68 9.09
C PHE A 86 -9.64 -12.39 10.35
N ILE A 87 -9.00 -12.11 11.48
CA ILE A 87 -9.39 -12.58 12.81
C ILE A 87 -9.82 -11.43 13.73
N GLN A 88 -9.59 -10.20 13.33
CA GLN A 88 -10.10 -8.99 13.96
C GLN A 88 -10.15 -7.86 12.93
N SER A 89 -11.20 -7.03 13.01
CA SER A 89 -11.35 -5.82 12.19
C SER A 89 -11.63 -4.60 13.06
N LYS A 90 -11.04 -3.46 12.72
CA LYS A 90 -11.22 -2.20 13.45
C LYS A 90 -11.07 -0.99 12.54
N MET A 91 -12.01 -0.05 12.65
CA MET A 91 -11.92 1.27 12.03
C MET A 91 -11.09 2.21 12.93
N LEU A 92 -9.95 2.65 12.43
CA LEU A 92 -9.08 3.60 13.13
C LEU A 92 -9.49 5.05 12.84
N ASN A 93 -9.14 5.96 13.76
CA ASN A 93 -9.34 7.41 13.63
C ASN A 93 -10.82 7.86 13.51
N GLN A 94 -11.79 7.10 13.97
CA GLN A 94 -13.21 7.45 13.90
C GLN A 94 -13.53 8.83 14.50
N SER A 95 -12.81 9.23 15.56
CA SER A 95 -12.98 10.55 16.19
C SER A 95 -12.42 11.73 15.38
N LYS A 96 -11.69 11.47 14.29
CA LYS A 96 -10.98 12.51 13.50
C LYS A 96 -11.67 12.89 12.19
N GLY A 97 -12.81 12.32 11.90
CA GLY A 97 -13.59 12.56 10.68
C GLY A 97 -13.15 11.70 9.47
N PRO A 98 -13.99 11.67 8.41
CA PRO A 98 -13.95 10.66 7.34
C PRO A 98 -12.68 10.72 6.48
N ALA A 99 -12.01 11.87 6.40
CA ALA A 99 -10.79 12.04 5.61
C ALA A 99 -9.60 11.16 6.08
N VAL A 100 -9.66 10.63 7.30
CA VAL A 100 -8.59 9.81 7.89
C VAL A 100 -9.11 8.53 8.55
N HIS A 101 -10.40 8.22 8.44
CA HIS A 101 -10.92 6.91 8.80
C HIS A 101 -10.12 5.86 8.04
N SER A 102 -9.64 4.84 8.73
CA SER A 102 -8.73 3.87 8.13
C SER A 102 -9.02 2.49 8.69
N LEU A 103 -9.51 1.61 7.84
CA LEU A 103 -9.78 0.23 8.20
C LEU A 103 -8.48 -0.53 8.41
N ARG A 104 -8.43 -1.36 9.45
CA ARG A 104 -7.34 -2.27 9.76
C ARG A 104 -7.92 -3.63 10.10
N ALA A 105 -7.37 -4.68 9.51
CA ALA A 105 -7.67 -6.06 9.84
C ALA A 105 -6.43 -6.79 10.33
N GLN A 106 -6.59 -7.54 11.42
CA GLN A 106 -5.65 -8.55 11.87
C GLN A 106 -5.88 -9.80 11.02
N ALA A 107 -4.87 -10.26 10.32
CA ALA A 107 -4.95 -11.44 9.47
C ALA A 107 -4.60 -12.73 10.23
N ASP A 108 -5.28 -13.82 9.90
CA ASP A 108 -4.66 -15.14 9.98
C ASP A 108 -3.66 -15.26 8.83
N LYS A 109 -2.38 -15.18 9.13
CA LYS A 109 -1.32 -15.13 8.11
C LYS A 109 -1.28 -16.36 7.22
N GLU A 110 -1.49 -17.52 7.81
CA GLU A 110 -1.43 -18.80 7.08
C GLU A 110 -2.65 -18.92 6.15
N GLN A 111 -3.83 -18.63 6.66
CA GLN A 111 -5.06 -18.63 5.87
C GLN A 111 -5.00 -17.59 4.73
N TYR A 112 -4.46 -16.41 4.99
CA TYR A 112 -4.28 -15.37 3.97
C TYR A 112 -3.38 -15.87 2.82
N SER A 113 -2.20 -16.40 3.15
CA SER A 113 -1.26 -16.93 2.17
C SER A 113 -1.87 -18.10 1.37
N ARG A 114 -2.49 -19.06 2.04
CA ARG A 114 -3.17 -20.21 1.40
C ARG A 114 -4.31 -19.77 0.49
N THR A 115 -5.10 -18.79 0.92
CA THR A 115 -6.23 -18.27 0.14
C THR A 115 -5.73 -17.56 -1.11
N MET A 116 -4.72 -16.69 -0.99
CA MET A 116 -4.13 -16.00 -2.14
C MET A 116 -3.48 -17.00 -3.12
N ARG A 117 -2.74 -17.99 -2.59
CA ARG A 117 -2.16 -19.07 -3.42
C ARG A 117 -3.23 -19.78 -4.22
N ARG A 118 -4.35 -20.16 -3.59
CA ARG A 118 -5.48 -20.81 -4.28
C ARG A 118 -6.09 -19.91 -5.36
N VAL A 119 -6.14 -18.61 -5.14
CA VAL A 119 -6.61 -17.64 -6.16
C VAL A 119 -5.68 -17.65 -7.36
N LEU A 120 -4.36 -17.63 -7.16
CA LEU A 120 -3.38 -17.69 -8.26
C LEU A 120 -3.45 -19.02 -9.02
N GLU A 121 -3.50 -20.15 -8.31
CA GLU A 121 -3.50 -21.49 -8.90
C GLU A 121 -4.78 -21.79 -9.71
N ASN A 122 -5.91 -21.12 -9.41
CA ASN A 122 -7.16 -21.28 -10.12
C ASN A 122 -7.44 -20.18 -11.16
N GLN A 123 -6.53 -19.21 -11.31
CA GLN A 123 -6.71 -18.13 -12.27
C GLN A 123 -6.40 -18.61 -13.69
N GLU A 124 -7.36 -18.49 -14.60
CA GLU A 124 -7.13 -18.73 -16.02
C GLU A 124 -6.00 -17.84 -16.56
N ASN A 125 -5.24 -18.34 -17.52
CA ASN A 125 -4.08 -17.68 -18.12
C ASN A 125 -2.92 -17.39 -17.16
N LEU A 126 -2.86 -18.07 -16.01
CA LEU A 126 -1.82 -17.88 -15.02
C LEU A 126 -1.18 -19.19 -14.57
N ASP A 127 0.11 -19.33 -14.76
CA ASP A 127 0.91 -20.43 -14.24
C ASP A 127 1.83 -19.99 -13.11
N VAL A 128 1.90 -20.80 -12.05
CA VAL A 128 2.80 -20.59 -10.91
C VAL A 128 4.02 -21.51 -11.05
N ARG A 129 5.23 -20.93 -11.01
CA ARG A 129 6.46 -21.69 -11.15
C ARG A 129 7.41 -21.45 -10.00
N GLN A 130 7.75 -22.51 -9.24
CA GLN A 130 8.78 -22.42 -8.21
C GLN A 130 10.17 -22.55 -8.83
N THR A 131 10.88 -21.43 -8.94
CA THR A 131 12.28 -21.34 -9.33
C THR A 131 12.80 -19.92 -9.12
N GLU A 132 14.13 -19.75 -9.03
CA GLU A 132 14.77 -18.44 -9.07
C GLU A 132 14.99 -18.01 -10.53
N VAL A 133 14.57 -16.79 -10.89
CA VAL A 133 14.97 -16.14 -12.14
C VAL A 133 16.33 -15.47 -11.91
N VAL A 134 17.26 -15.75 -12.79
CA VAL A 134 18.66 -15.32 -12.66
C VAL A 134 19.09 -14.31 -13.73
N ASN A 135 18.34 -14.21 -14.82
CA ASN A 135 18.68 -13.31 -15.91
C ASN A 135 17.42 -12.77 -16.62
N ILE A 136 17.50 -11.53 -17.10
CA ILE A 136 16.51 -10.89 -17.98
C ILE A 136 17.19 -10.75 -19.34
N LEU A 137 16.57 -11.36 -20.34
CA LEU A 137 17.08 -11.35 -21.71
C LEU A 137 16.51 -10.12 -22.44
N THR A 138 17.39 -9.38 -23.09
CA THR A 138 17.05 -8.17 -23.84
C THR A 138 17.70 -8.16 -25.21
N GLU A 139 17.08 -7.45 -26.15
CA GLU A 139 17.64 -7.07 -27.43
C GLU A 139 17.78 -5.54 -27.52
N GLU A 140 18.69 -5.05 -28.35
CA GLU A 140 18.80 -3.62 -28.61
C GLU A 140 17.79 -3.17 -29.65
N VAL A 141 17.10 -2.06 -29.39
CA VAL A 141 16.19 -1.42 -30.34
C VAL A 141 16.97 -0.42 -31.19
N CYS A 142 17.24 -0.79 -32.43
CA CYS A 142 18.12 -0.02 -33.34
C CYS A 142 17.75 1.45 -33.50
N GLU A 143 16.45 1.80 -33.43
CA GLU A 143 15.97 3.18 -33.64
C GLU A 143 16.13 4.08 -32.41
N SER A 144 16.07 3.53 -31.18
CA SER A 144 16.08 4.31 -29.94
C SER A 144 17.34 4.13 -29.11
N GLY A 145 18.16 3.13 -29.38
CA GLY A 145 19.28 2.72 -28.56
C GLY A 145 18.90 2.14 -27.19
N LYS A 146 17.59 1.95 -26.94
CA LYS A 146 17.05 1.35 -25.74
C LYS A 146 17.11 -0.18 -25.82
N LYS A 147 17.07 -0.83 -24.67
CA LYS A 147 16.91 -2.28 -24.59
C LYS A 147 15.43 -2.65 -24.57
N LYS A 148 15.09 -3.83 -25.07
CA LYS A 148 13.72 -4.38 -25.02
C LYS A 148 13.76 -5.80 -24.47
N VAL A 149 12.86 -6.14 -23.57
CA VAL A 149 12.72 -7.48 -23.01
C VAL A 149 12.29 -8.48 -24.08
N ILE A 150 12.95 -9.64 -24.10
CA ILE A 150 12.62 -10.79 -24.97
C ILE A 150 12.46 -12.10 -24.20
N GLY A 151 12.73 -12.12 -22.88
CA GLY A 151 12.59 -13.32 -22.07
C GLY A 151 13.26 -13.23 -20.71
N VAL A 152 13.17 -14.33 -19.97
CA VAL A 152 13.87 -14.55 -18.70
C VAL A 152 14.56 -15.89 -18.69
N GLN A 153 15.62 -16.00 -17.90
CA GLN A 153 16.34 -17.26 -17.67
C GLN A 153 16.23 -17.65 -16.20
N ILE A 154 15.91 -18.90 -15.96
CA ILE A 154 15.82 -19.47 -14.61
C ILE A 154 17.12 -20.16 -14.20
N LEU A 155 17.26 -20.45 -12.89
CA LEU A 155 18.48 -21.02 -12.28
C LEU A 155 18.94 -22.34 -12.94
N SER A 156 18.04 -23.17 -13.40
CA SER A 156 18.36 -24.42 -14.10
C SER A 156 18.75 -24.25 -15.58
N GLY A 157 18.86 -23.02 -16.07
CA GLY A 157 19.24 -22.69 -17.46
C GLY A 157 18.08 -22.59 -18.44
N GLY A 158 16.85 -22.83 -18.01
CA GLY A 158 15.65 -22.69 -18.86
C GLY A 158 15.37 -21.25 -19.26
N ILE A 159 15.06 -21.04 -20.52
CA ILE A 159 14.67 -19.75 -21.09
C ILE A 159 13.15 -19.74 -21.32
N TYR A 160 12.49 -18.72 -20.82
CA TYR A 160 11.08 -18.42 -21.05
C TYR A 160 10.98 -17.16 -21.91
N ARG A 161 10.48 -17.31 -23.13
CA ARG A 161 10.25 -16.16 -24.02
C ARG A 161 9.02 -15.41 -23.56
N VAL A 162 9.17 -14.11 -23.31
CA VAL A 162 8.07 -13.21 -22.90
C VAL A 162 8.28 -11.84 -23.51
N LYS A 163 7.19 -11.09 -23.64
CA LYS A 163 7.17 -9.74 -24.21
C LYS A 163 7.28 -8.65 -23.15
N ALA A 164 6.96 -8.97 -21.89
CA ALA A 164 7.09 -8.07 -20.76
C ALA A 164 7.45 -8.83 -19.48
N VAL A 165 8.15 -8.14 -18.57
CA VAL A 165 8.55 -8.64 -17.25
C VAL A 165 8.14 -7.64 -16.18
N VAL A 166 7.61 -8.14 -15.06
CA VAL A 166 7.30 -7.34 -13.87
C VAL A 166 8.16 -7.83 -12.71
N LEU A 167 9.07 -6.98 -12.21
CA LEU A 167 9.95 -7.27 -11.08
C LEU A 167 9.23 -6.99 -9.76
N CYS A 168 9.01 -8.02 -8.95
CA CYS A 168 8.34 -7.97 -7.65
C CYS A 168 9.13 -8.74 -6.58
N THR A 169 10.46 -8.55 -6.53
CA THR A 169 11.38 -9.36 -5.72
C THR A 169 11.28 -9.10 -4.21
N GLY A 170 10.58 -8.06 -3.78
CA GLY A 170 10.32 -7.77 -2.37
C GLY A 170 11.60 -7.62 -1.56
N THR A 171 11.72 -8.40 -0.47
CA THR A 171 12.88 -8.41 0.44
C THR A 171 13.79 -9.62 0.20
N TYR A 172 13.66 -10.34 -0.92
CA TYR A 172 14.40 -11.58 -1.17
C TYR A 172 15.69 -11.37 -1.97
N LEU A 173 15.81 -10.25 -2.71
CA LEU A 173 16.95 -10.02 -3.59
C LEU A 173 18.20 -9.71 -2.78
N ARG A 174 19.21 -10.62 -2.85
CA ARG A 174 20.43 -10.61 -2.01
C ARG A 174 20.12 -10.39 -0.54
N ALA A 175 19.05 -11.05 -0.06
CA ALA A 175 18.59 -10.91 1.30
C ALA A 175 19.61 -11.44 2.31
N ARG A 176 19.72 -10.73 3.45
CA ARG A 176 20.55 -11.09 4.59
C ARG A 176 19.83 -10.77 5.88
N CYS A 177 19.52 -11.80 6.68
CA CYS A 177 18.95 -11.64 8.01
C CYS A 177 20.07 -11.53 9.05
N VAL A 178 19.97 -10.52 9.94
CA VAL A 178 21.01 -10.16 10.89
C VAL A 178 20.41 -9.93 12.29
N TYR A 179 21.01 -10.52 13.30
CA TYR A 179 20.75 -10.24 14.73
C TYR A 179 22.00 -10.52 15.55
N GLY A 180 22.38 -9.63 16.46
CA GLY A 180 23.65 -9.69 17.16
C GLY A 180 24.83 -9.90 16.21
N GLU A 181 25.64 -10.87 16.48
CA GLU A 181 26.81 -11.24 15.72
C GLU A 181 26.50 -12.22 14.56
N VAL A 182 25.21 -12.64 14.41
CA VAL A 182 24.77 -13.64 13.43
C VAL A 182 24.30 -12.96 12.15
N SER A 183 24.83 -13.43 11.01
CA SER A 183 24.45 -12.98 9.68
C SER A 183 24.17 -14.17 8.78
N ASN A 184 22.93 -14.33 8.33
CA ASN A 184 22.46 -15.42 7.50
C ASN A 184 22.05 -14.91 6.11
N ALA A 185 22.61 -15.47 5.05
CA ALA A 185 22.24 -15.15 3.66
C ALA A 185 20.89 -15.81 3.28
N THR A 186 19.83 -15.45 3.99
CA THR A 186 18.47 -15.97 3.82
C THR A 186 17.47 -14.84 3.61
N GLY A 187 16.35 -15.16 2.98
CA GLY A 187 15.14 -14.33 3.00
C GLY A 187 14.43 -14.38 4.36
N PRO A 188 13.23 -13.74 4.46
CA PRO A 188 12.43 -13.73 5.67
C PRO A 188 12.14 -15.14 6.19
N ASN A 189 12.06 -15.29 7.50
CA ASN A 189 11.76 -16.57 8.17
C ASN A 189 12.69 -17.74 7.80
N GLY A 190 13.95 -17.47 7.41
CA GLY A 190 14.92 -18.48 7.01
C GLY A 190 14.70 -19.08 5.62
N LEU A 191 13.80 -18.53 4.82
CA LEU A 191 13.58 -18.97 3.45
C LEU A 191 14.76 -18.62 2.53
N GLN A 192 14.87 -19.31 1.41
CA GLN A 192 15.94 -19.07 0.43
C GLN A 192 15.89 -17.62 -0.10
N ALA A 193 17.05 -16.95 -0.13
CA ALA A 193 17.20 -15.67 -0.79
C ALA A 193 17.40 -15.84 -2.30
N ALA A 194 17.01 -14.82 -3.09
CA ALA A 194 17.28 -14.73 -4.53
C ALA A 194 18.64 -14.02 -4.74
N ASN A 195 19.69 -14.76 -5.03
CA ASN A 195 21.06 -14.24 -4.98
C ASN A 195 21.68 -13.93 -6.34
N HIS A 196 21.04 -14.31 -7.45
CA HIS A 196 21.71 -14.32 -8.76
C HIS A 196 21.25 -13.22 -9.71
N LEU A 197 20.06 -12.62 -9.51
CA LEU A 197 19.50 -11.64 -10.44
C LEU A 197 20.15 -10.24 -10.34
N THR A 198 20.71 -9.87 -9.19
CA THR A 198 21.27 -8.51 -8.96
C THR A 198 22.34 -8.14 -9.97
N GLU A 199 23.27 -9.05 -10.29
CA GLU A 199 24.35 -8.75 -11.25
C GLU A 199 23.80 -8.53 -12.66
N CYS A 200 22.78 -9.27 -13.06
CA CYS A 200 22.08 -9.03 -14.33
C CYS A 200 21.48 -7.62 -14.36
N LEU A 201 20.76 -7.20 -13.29
CA LEU A 201 20.13 -5.89 -13.22
C LEU A 201 21.18 -4.76 -13.30
N LYS A 202 22.31 -4.89 -12.62
CA LYS A 202 23.43 -3.94 -12.73
C LYS A 202 24.00 -3.87 -14.14
N ASN A 203 24.19 -5.02 -14.80
CA ASN A 203 24.69 -5.09 -16.19
C ASN A 203 23.70 -4.48 -17.21
N LEU A 204 22.40 -4.46 -16.88
CA LEU A 204 21.40 -3.75 -17.65
C LEU A 204 21.43 -2.22 -17.46
N GLY A 205 22.25 -1.73 -16.51
CA GLY A 205 22.40 -0.30 -16.20
C GLY A 205 21.43 0.19 -15.12
N ILE A 206 20.81 -0.72 -14.36
CA ILE A 206 19.87 -0.35 -13.29
C ILE A 206 20.64 0.05 -12.03
N ASN A 207 20.37 1.25 -11.52
CA ASN A 207 20.94 1.75 -10.27
C ASN A 207 20.26 1.08 -9.09
N MET A 208 21.06 0.47 -8.22
CA MET A 208 20.61 -0.30 -7.08
C MET A 208 20.94 0.40 -5.78
N TYR A 209 20.05 0.30 -4.81
CA TYR A 209 20.26 0.67 -3.40
C TYR A 209 20.18 -0.58 -2.52
N ARG A 210 20.60 -0.42 -1.28
CA ARG A 210 20.43 -1.44 -0.26
C ARG A 210 19.65 -0.87 0.91
N PHE A 211 18.48 -1.44 1.18
CA PHE A 211 17.62 -1.06 2.29
C PHE A 211 17.55 -2.16 3.35
N LYS A 212 17.15 -1.76 4.54
CA LYS A 212 16.86 -2.71 5.61
C LYS A 212 15.45 -2.50 6.14
N THR A 213 14.87 -3.56 6.66
CA THR A 213 13.71 -3.51 7.54
C THR A 213 13.94 -4.45 8.72
N GLY A 214 12.96 -4.59 9.61
CA GLY A 214 13.10 -5.47 10.76
C GLY A 214 11.75 -6.00 11.20
N THR A 215 11.80 -7.05 12.01
CA THR A 215 10.63 -7.67 12.63
C THR A 215 10.93 -7.99 14.09
N PRO A 216 9.94 -7.94 15.00
CA PRO A 216 10.10 -8.38 16.39
C PRO A 216 10.10 -9.90 16.51
N ALA A 217 10.40 -10.39 17.71
CA ALA A 217 10.29 -11.82 18.02
C ALA A 217 8.83 -12.30 17.94
N ARG A 218 8.68 -13.62 17.79
CA ARG A 218 7.43 -14.35 18.03
C ARG A 218 7.55 -15.07 19.35
N ILE A 219 6.53 -14.91 20.18
CA ILE A 219 6.48 -15.48 21.53
C ILE A 219 5.33 -16.49 21.61
N ASP A 220 5.58 -17.60 22.31
CA ASP A 220 4.56 -18.61 22.56
C ASP A 220 3.46 -18.05 23.48
N LYS A 221 2.23 -17.99 22.99
CA LYS A 221 1.02 -17.53 23.69
C LYS A 221 0.88 -18.09 25.10
N ARG A 222 1.25 -19.37 25.31
CA ARG A 222 1.15 -20.06 26.58
C ARG A 222 2.09 -19.52 27.64
N SER A 223 3.10 -18.73 27.26
CA SER A 223 4.08 -18.10 28.14
C SER A 223 3.78 -16.64 28.48
N ILE A 224 2.61 -16.14 28.08
CA ILE A 224 2.20 -14.74 28.23
C ILE A 224 1.13 -14.63 29.31
N ASP A 225 1.30 -13.69 30.23
CA ASP A 225 0.31 -13.34 31.26
C ASP A 225 -0.55 -12.16 30.78
N PHE A 226 -1.65 -12.46 30.12
CA PHE A 226 -2.57 -11.45 29.59
C PHE A 226 -3.30 -10.65 30.66
N SER A 227 -3.33 -11.12 31.94
CA SER A 227 -3.97 -10.38 33.02
C SER A 227 -3.28 -9.04 33.35
N LYS A 228 -2.03 -8.87 32.92
CA LYS A 228 -1.22 -7.64 33.05
C LYS A 228 -1.30 -6.71 31.85
N MET A 229 -2.15 -6.99 30.90
CA MET A 229 -2.25 -6.27 29.63
C MET A 229 -3.67 -5.76 29.40
N GLU A 230 -3.80 -4.70 28.60
CA GLU A 230 -5.09 -4.13 28.19
C GLU A 230 -5.59 -4.82 26.92
N ALA A 231 -6.76 -5.46 26.99
CA ALA A 231 -7.37 -6.08 25.81
C ALA A 231 -7.86 -5.02 24.81
N GLN A 232 -7.54 -5.22 23.54
CA GLN A 232 -7.93 -4.37 22.42
C GLN A 232 -8.87 -5.16 21.52
N TYR A 233 -10.16 -4.88 21.59
CA TYR A 233 -11.20 -5.56 20.79
C TYR A 233 -11.37 -4.91 19.42
N GLY A 234 -11.85 -5.70 18.46
CA GLY A 234 -12.33 -5.23 17.17
C GLY A 234 -13.67 -4.49 17.29
N ASP A 235 -14.14 -3.94 16.18
CA ASP A 235 -15.45 -3.29 16.11
C ASP A 235 -16.54 -4.37 16.10
N GLU A 236 -17.67 -4.11 16.79
CA GLU A 236 -18.82 -5.02 16.79
C GLU A 236 -19.41 -5.18 15.39
N ARG A 237 -19.48 -4.07 14.67
CA ARG A 237 -19.91 -4.08 13.28
C ARG A 237 -18.71 -4.07 12.36
N ILE A 238 -18.63 -5.08 11.52
CA ILE A 238 -17.51 -5.25 10.58
C ILE A 238 -17.77 -4.45 9.31
N THR A 239 -16.78 -3.63 8.94
CA THR A 239 -16.73 -2.98 7.64
C THR A 239 -15.74 -3.78 6.77
N PRO A 240 -16.16 -4.37 5.63
CA PRO A 240 -15.26 -5.11 4.76
C PRO A 240 -14.32 -4.19 4.00
N PHE A 241 -13.19 -4.71 3.53
CA PHE A 241 -12.30 -4.00 2.61
C PHE A 241 -12.82 -4.00 1.18
N SER A 242 -13.33 -5.14 0.70
CA SER A 242 -13.87 -5.22 -0.65
C SER A 242 -15.28 -4.64 -0.73
N PHE A 243 -15.54 -3.88 -1.78
CA PHE A 243 -16.89 -3.40 -2.12
C PHE A 243 -17.81 -4.51 -2.64
N THR A 244 -17.28 -5.75 -2.79
CA THR A 244 -18.07 -6.92 -3.19
C THR A 244 -18.38 -7.84 -2.02
N THR A 245 -17.82 -7.62 -0.85
CA THR A 245 -18.08 -8.41 0.34
C THR A 245 -19.32 -7.87 1.05
N ASN A 246 -20.32 -8.71 1.24
CA ASN A 246 -21.48 -8.36 2.05
C ASN A 246 -21.13 -8.51 3.54
N PRO A 247 -21.20 -7.44 4.35
CA PRO A 247 -20.89 -7.52 5.78
C PRO A 247 -21.82 -8.49 6.55
N ASP A 248 -23.04 -8.72 6.10
CA ASP A 248 -24.00 -9.64 6.74
C ASP A 248 -23.57 -11.12 6.59
N ASP A 249 -22.72 -11.44 5.60
CA ASP A 249 -22.21 -12.80 5.38
C ASP A 249 -20.98 -13.11 6.25
N ILE A 250 -20.42 -12.11 6.93
CA ILE A 250 -19.25 -12.28 7.79
C ILE A 250 -19.70 -12.71 9.18
N GLN A 251 -19.45 -13.97 9.52
CA GLN A 251 -19.70 -14.53 10.86
C GLN A 251 -18.37 -14.98 11.45
N ILE A 252 -17.84 -14.22 12.41
CA ILE A 252 -16.55 -14.49 13.05
C ILE A 252 -16.56 -14.08 14.52
N ASP A 253 -16.01 -14.95 15.38
CA ASP A 253 -15.65 -14.60 16.74
C ASP A 253 -14.29 -13.92 16.73
N GLN A 254 -14.27 -12.61 16.89
CA GLN A 254 -13.04 -11.82 16.80
C GLN A 254 -12.10 -12.07 17.97
N VAL A 255 -10.82 -12.24 17.68
CA VAL A 255 -9.77 -12.46 18.67
C VAL A 255 -9.19 -11.10 19.10
N PRO A 256 -9.06 -10.80 20.41
CA PRO A 256 -8.45 -9.55 20.85
C PRO A 256 -6.94 -9.52 20.63
N CYS A 257 -6.42 -8.31 20.41
CA CYS A 257 -5.01 -7.99 20.62
C CYS A 257 -4.83 -7.42 22.03
N TRP A 258 -3.59 -7.32 22.52
CA TRP A 258 -3.32 -6.76 23.84
C TRP A 258 -2.28 -5.65 23.76
N LEU A 259 -2.41 -4.68 24.64
CA LEU A 259 -1.50 -3.56 24.81
C LEU A 259 -0.77 -3.67 26.14
N THR A 260 0.55 -3.54 26.10
CA THR A 260 1.44 -3.37 27.24
C THR A 260 2.50 -2.32 26.91
N TYR A 261 3.51 -2.16 27.75
CA TYR A 261 4.52 -1.11 27.60
C TYR A 261 5.91 -1.60 27.97
N THR A 262 6.92 -1.07 27.30
CA THR A 262 8.30 -1.12 27.82
C THR A 262 8.41 -0.31 29.11
N ASN A 263 9.49 -0.49 29.84
CA ASN A 263 9.78 0.22 31.08
C ASN A 263 11.27 0.61 31.16
N GLU A 264 11.67 1.28 32.23
CA GLU A 264 13.05 1.74 32.39
C GLU A 264 14.07 0.59 32.37
N LYS A 265 13.74 -0.54 32.98
CA LYS A 265 14.59 -1.75 32.94
C LYS A 265 14.78 -2.26 31.52
N THR A 266 13.71 -2.26 30.71
CA THR A 266 13.79 -2.62 29.29
C THR A 266 14.75 -1.68 28.55
N HIS A 267 14.64 -0.37 28.80
CA HIS A 267 15.47 0.64 28.16
C HIS A 267 16.94 0.54 28.61
N GLU A 268 17.19 0.23 29.88
CA GLU A 268 18.54 0.02 30.41
C GLU A 268 19.22 -1.19 29.76
N ILE A 269 18.52 -2.32 29.65
CA ILE A 269 19.03 -3.52 28.94
C ILE A 269 19.43 -3.17 27.52
N ILE A 270 18.59 -2.43 26.79
CA ILE A 270 18.88 -2.02 25.42
C ILE A 270 20.08 -1.10 25.36
N ARG A 271 20.14 -0.04 26.19
CA ARG A 271 21.25 0.92 26.20
C ARG A 271 22.61 0.27 26.49
N ASN A 272 22.63 -0.70 27.41
CA ASN A 272 23.85 -1.41 27.82
C ASN A 272 24.36 -2.42 26.77
N ASN A 273 23.60 -2.66 25.69
CA ASN A 273 23.97 -3.60 24.63
C ASN A 273 23.92 -3.00 23.21
N LEU A 274 23.94 -1.66 23.09
CA LEU A 274 23.92 -0.99 21.79
C LEU A 274 25.14 -1.33 20.93
N ASP A 275 26.30 -1.52 21.54
CA ASP A 275 27.55 -1.94 20.90
C ASP A 275 27.45 -3.31 20.23
N ARG A 276 26.56 -4.18 20.74
CA ARG A 276 26.30 -5.52 20.17
C ARG A 276 25.18 -5.52 19.12
N SER A 277 24.55 -4.35 18.87
CA SER A 277 23.51 -4.23 17.84
C SER A 277 24.15 -4.08 16.45
N PRO A 278 23.78 -4.91 15.47
CA PRO A 278 24.24 -4.78 14.08
C PRO A 278 23.99 -3.40 13.47
N LEU A 279 22.99 -2.69 13.96
CA LEU A 279 22.65 -1.34 13.52
C LEU A 279 23.71 -0.31 13.95
N TYR A 280 24.31 -0.49 15.14
CA TYR A 280 25.28 0.44 15.72
C TYR A 280 26.73 -0.03 15.52
N SER A 281 26.95 -1.33 15.31
CA SER A 281 28.30 -1.90 15.05
C SER A 281 28.75 -1.72 13.59
N GLY A 282 27.89 -1.23 12.69
CA GLY A 282 28.21 -1.06 11.26
C GLY A 282 28.10 -2.35 10.44
N MET A 283 27.57 -3.45 11.00
CA MET A 283 27.33 -4.69 10.26
C MET A 283 26.19 -4.53 9.24
N ILE A 284 25.20 -3.67 9.52
CA ILE A 284 24.11 -3.32 8.62
C ILE A 284 24.54 -2.13 7.77
N GLU A 285 24.56 -2.31 6.45
CA GLU A 285 24.87 -1.27 5.45
C GLU A 285 23.62 -0.54 4.96
N GLY A 286 22.47 -1.23 4.97
CA GLY A 286 21.20 -0.74 4.44
C GLY A 286 20.54 0.32 5.32
N THR A 287 19.96 1.34 4.68
CA THR A 287 19.16 2.36 5.37
C THR A 287 17.80 1.80 5.78
N GLY A 288 17.40 2.03 7.03
CA GLY A 288 16.11 1.60 7.57
C GLY A 288 14.99 2.62 7.43
N PRO A 289 13.72 2.19 7.54
CA PRO A 289 12.57 3.09 7.43
C PRO A 289 12.43 3.99 8.66
N ARG A 290 12.26 5.29 8.43
CA ARG A 290 12.09 6.31 9.47
C ARG A 290 10.88 6.07 10.37
N TYR A 291 9.79 5.54 9.81
CA TYR A 291 8.50 5.39 10.50
C TYR A 291 8.25 3.97 11.06
N CYS A 292 9.23 3.10 10.98
CA CYS A 292 9.24 1.81 11.67
C CYS A 292 10.62 1.58 12.29
N PRO A 293 11.04 2.44 13.23
CA PRO A 293 12.32 2.29 13.88
C PRO A 293 12.34 1.03 14.74
N SER A 294 13.51 0.42 14.89
CA SER A 294 13.72 -0.63 15.86
C SER A 294 13.51 -0.09 17.28
N ILE A 295 13.36 -0.98 18.26
CA ILE A 295 13.21 -0.55 19.66
C ILE A 295 14.48 0.17 20.14
N GLU A 296 15.67 -0.25 19.69
CA GLU A 296 16.93 0.41 19.96
C GLU A 296 16.91 1.87 19.49
N ASP A 297 16.45 2.11 18.25
CA ASP A 297 16.30 3.45 17.71
C ASP A 297 15.32 4.31 18.52
N LYS A 298 14.20 3.72 18.97
CA LYS A 298 13.22 4.44 19.79
C LYS A 298 13.82 4.87 21.14
N VAL A 299 14.52 3.95 21.81
CA VAL A 299 15.14 4.21 23.12
C VAL A 299 16.24 5.27 23.04
N VAL A 300 16.98 5.32 21.93
CA VAL A 300 18.02 6.33 21.69
C VAL A 300 17.42 7.68 21.28
N ARG A 301 16.52 7.68 20.28
CA ARG A 301 15.97 8.93 19.71
C ARG A 301 14.95 9.61 20.63
N PHE A 302 14.25 8.86 21.45
CA PHE A 302 13.22 9.34 22.36
C PHE A 302 13.60 9.00 23.81
N ALA A 303 14.83 9.34 24.20
CA ALA A 303 15.37 9.04 25.52
C ALA A 303 14.61 9.70 26.69
N ASP A 304 13.80 10.73 26.40
CA ASP A 304 12.89 11.40 27.33
C ASP A 304 11.62 10.59 27.64
N LYS A 305 11.35 9.53 26.88
CA LYS A 305 10.17 8.69 27.09
C LYS A 305 10.48 7.52 28.00
N ASN A 306 9.74 7.40 29.10
CA ASN A 306 9.90 6.32 30.08
C ASN A 306 9.33 4.99 29.61
N ARG A 307 8.49 4.99 28.57
CA ARG A 307 7.84 3.78 28.02
C ARG A 307 7.44 3.95 26.56
N HIS A 308 7.41 2.83 25.84
CA HIS A 308 6.88 2.71 24.48
C HIS A 308 5.77 1.66 24.45
N GLN A 309 4.77 1.85 23.61
CA GLN A 309 3.68 0.88 23.42
C GLN A 309 4.21 -0.41 22.80
N VAL A 310 3.72 -1.52 23.32
CA VAL A 310 3.98 -2.88 22.84
C VAL A 310 2.65 -3.56 22.60
N PHE A 311 2.40 -3.98 21.36
CA PHE A 311 1.20 -4.70 20.97
C PHE A 311 1.49 -6.19 20.86
N ILE A 312 0.65 -7.00 21.49
CA ILE A 312 0.71 -8.45 21.42
C ILE A 312 -0.41 -8.90 20.49
N GLU A 313 -0.03 -9.37 19.32
CA GLU A 313 -0.94 -9.62 18.21
C GLU A 313 -0.88 -11.08 17.78
N PRO A 314 -2.01 -11.84 17.75
CA PRO A 314 -2.01 -13.22 17.28
C PRO A 314 -1.67 -13.28 15.79
N GLU A 315 -0.86 -14.24 15.37
CA GLU A 315 -0.52 -14.46 13.96
C GLU A 315 -1.53 -15.34 13.21
N GLY A 316 -2.47 -15.96 13.91
CA GLY A 316 -3.53 -16.82 13.38
C GLY A 316 -4.34 -17.48 14.49
N ILE A 317 -5.40 -18.17 14.09
CA ILE A 317 -6.28 -18.89 15.04
C ILE A 317 -5.63 -20.20 15.50
N ASP A 318 -5.01 -20.91 14.57
CA ASP A 318 -4.48 -22.27 14.79
C ASP A 318 -2.99 -22.28 15.21
N THR A 319 -2.45 -21.13 15.65
CA THR A 319 -1.06 -21.02 16.10
C THR A 319 -0.97 -20.40 17.50
N ASN A 320 0.09 -20.77 18.22
CA ASN A 320 0.46 -20.10 19.49
C ASN A 320 1.47 -18.96 19.27
N GLU A 321 1.83 -18.63 18.04
CA GLU A 321 2.76 -17.54 17.77
C GLU A 321 2.08 -16.18 17.95
N MET A 322 2.65 -15.35 18.82
CA MET A 322 2.24 -13.97 19.05
C MET A 322 3.30 -13.01 18.53
N TYR A 323 2.91 -12.08 17.71
CA TYR A 323 3.75 -11.00 17.19
C TYR A 323 3.86 -9.87 18.22
N ILE A 324 5.08 -9.43 18.53
CA ILE A 324 5.33 -8.42 19.57
C ILE A 324 5.54 -7.05 18.94
N GLY A 325 4.45 -6.44 18.49
CA GLY A 325 4.45 -5.16 17.79
C GLY A 325 5.09 -4.04 18.59
N GLY A 326 5.97 -3.27 17.97
CA GLY A 326 6.70 -2.17 18.59
C GLY A 326 8.07 -2.53 19.16
N MET A 327 8.42 -3.82 19.23
CA MET A 327 9.67 -4.36 19.76
C MET A 327 10.58 -4.97 18.67
N SER A 328 10.48 -4.48 17.42
CA SER A 328 11.42 -4.88 16.37
C SER A 328 12.86 -4.59 16.79
N SER A 329 13.75 -5.55 16.63
CA SER A 329 15.13 -5.48 17.13
C SER A 329 16.08 -6.29 16.27
N SER A 330 17.37 -5.93 16.32
CA SER A 330 18.47 -6.74 15.80
C SER A 330 19.49 -7.10 16.88
N LEU A 331 19.18 -6.87 18.15
CA LEU A 331 20.03 -7.27 19.28
C LEU A 331 20.26 -8.79 19.33
N PRO A 332 21.36 -9.27 19.96
CA PRO A 332 21.64 -10.68 20.12
C PRO A 332 20.54 -11.43 20.88
N GLU A 333 20.44 -12.72 20.69
CA GLU A 333 19.38 -13.56 21.24
C GLU A 333 19.30 -13.50 22.77
N ASP A 334 20.44 -13.54 23.48
CA ASP A 334 20.51 -13.41 24.93
C ASP A 334 19.89 -12.08 25.42
N VAL A 335 20.22 -10.98 24.74
CA VAL A 335 19.67 -9.64 25.05
C VAL A 335 18.18 -9.58 24.71
N GLN A 336 17.73 -10.25 23.64
CA GLN A 336 16.30 -10.31 23.31
C GLN A 336 15.51 -11.00 24.42
N TYR A 337 15.98 -12.11 25.00
CA TYR A 337 15.32 -12.75 26.15
C TYR A 337 15.18 -11.81 27.33
N ASP A 338 16.26 -11.13 27.72
CA ASP A 338 16.24 -10.20 28.84
C ASP A 338 15.33 -9.00 28.58
N MET A 339 15.38 -8.43 27.39
CA MET A 339 14.56 -7.30 26.95
C MET A 339 13.07 -7.66 26.97
N TYR A 340 12.65 -8.77 26.33
CA TYR A 340 11.24 -9.16 26.30
C TYR A 340 10.74 -9.50 27.71
N ARG A 341 11.51 -10.24 28.54
CA ARG A 341 11.13 -10.63 29.88
C ARG A 341 11.08 -9.48 30.88
N SER A 342 11.59 -8.32 30.54
CA SER A 342 11.45 -7.10 31.33
C SER A 342 10.10 -6.40 31.17
N VAL A 343 9.31 -6.77 30.13
CA VAL A 343 8.01 -6.18 29.81
C VAL A 343 6.90 -6.86 30.62
N ALA A 344 5.97 -6.07 31.16
CA ALA A 344 4.86 -6.59 31.95
C ALA A 344 3.99 -7.57 31.15
N GLY A 345 3.77 -8.77 31.72
CA GLY A 345 3.05 -9.89 31.09
C GLY A 345 3.92 -10.78 30.21
N LEU A 346 5.19 -10.42 29.97
CA LEU A 346 6.15 -11.22 29.20
C LEU A 346 7.28 -11.80 30.08
N GLU A 347 7.17 -11.76 31.39
CA GLU A 347 8.24 -12.17 32.35
C GLU A 347 8.70 -13.61 32.13
N HIS A 348 7.82 -14.46 31.63
CA HIS A 348 8.09 -15.88 31.35
C HIS A 348 8.14 -16.19 29.85
N ALA A 349 8.30 -15.16 29.00
CA ALA A 349 8.27 -15.28 27.55
C ALA A 349 9.21 -16.37 27.01
N LYS A 350 8.66 -17.21 26.14
CA LYS A 350 9.41 -18.21 25.35
C LYS A 350 9.42 -17.76 23.91
N ILE A 351 10.59 -17.42 23.41
CA ILE A 351 10.78 -16.98 22.03
C ILE A 351 10.68 -18.19 21.11
N VAL A 352 9.76 -18.14 20.14
CA VAL A 352 9.61 -19.14 19.07
C VAL A 352 10.50 -18.78 17.89
N ARG A 353 10.56 -17.48 17.55
CA ARG A 353 11.42 -16.92 16.52
C ARG A 353 12.06 -15.64 17.03
N ASN A 354 13.35 -15.48 16.82
CA ASN A 354 14.06 -14.26 17.18
C ASN A 354 13.62 -13.07 16.36
N ALA A 355 13.71 -11.88 16.93
CA ALA A 355 13.71 -10.63 16.16
C ALA A 355 14.96 -10.58 15.28
N TYR A 356 14.84 -9.96 14.10
CA TYR A 356 15.97 -9.76 13.19
C TYR A 356 15.77 -8.51 12.33
N ALA A 357 16.88 -7.97 11.85
CA ALA A 357 16.87 -7.05 10.73
C ALA A 357 17.11 -7.84 9.42
N ILE A 358 16.48 -7.42 8.33
CA ILE A 358 16.73 -7.96 7.00
C ILE A 358 17.18 -6.84 6.08
N GLU A 359 18.30 -7.04 5.39
CA GLU A 359 18.77 -6.21 4.30
C GLU A 359 18.46 -6.86 2.95
N TYR A 360 18.18 -6.04 1.96
CA TYR A 360 17.84 -6.48 0.61
C TYR A 360 18.17 -5.41 -0.42
N ASP A 361 18.35 -5.83 -1.68
CA ASP A 361 18.58 -4.92 -2.79
C ASP A 361 17.25 -4.35 -3.29
N CYS A 362 17.23 -3.07 -3.62
CA CYS A 362 16.14 -2.33 -4.24
C CYS A 362 16.68 -1.35 -5.28
N ILE A 363 15.80 -0.70 -6.02
CA ILE A 363 16.19 0.26 -7.06
C ILE A 363 15.93 1.70 -6.63
N ASP A 364 16.60 2.62 -7.32
CA ASP A 364 16.17 4.00 -7.41
C ASP A 364 14.95 4.08 -8.33
N ALA A 365 13.77 4.28 -7.74
CA ALA A 365 12.51 4.30 -8.50
C ALA A 365 12.37 5.48 -9.47
N ARG A 366 13.25 6.49 -9.44
CA ARG A 366 13.28 7.58 -10.42
C ARG A 366 13.63 7.09 -11.83
N GLN A 367 14.20 5.89 -11.97
CA GLN A 367 14.44 5.22 -13.24
C GLN A 367 13.14 4.73 -13.91
N LEU A 368 12.03 4.76 -13.20
CA LEU A 368 10.73 4.35 -13.69
C LEU A 368 9.95 5.56 -14.26
N LYS A 369 9.08 5.26 -15.22
CA LYS A 369 7.99 6.13 -15.63
C LYS A 369 6.84 6.07 -14.60
N PRO A 370 5.89 7.00 -14.63
CA PRO A 370 4.67 6.88 -13.81
C PRO A 370 3.84 5.62 -14.07
N SER A 371 4.06 4.95 -15.20
CA SER A 371 3.50 3.64 -15.54
C SER A 371 4.18 2.46 -14.83
N LEU A 372 5.25 2.72 -14.07
CA LEU A 372 6.17 1.75 -13.45
C LEU A 372 7.01 0.94 -14.47
N GLU A 373 7.07 1.34 -15.72
CA GLU A 373 8.00 0.84 -16.72
C GLU A 373 9.36 1.52 -16.57
N PHE A 374 10.46 0.78 -16.73
CA PHE A 374 11.80 1.36 -16.81
C PHE A 374 11.93 2.28 -18.02
N ARG A 375 12.59 3.44 -17.84
CA ARG A 375 12.73 4.45 -18.91
C ARG A 375 13.60 3.97 -20.07
N GLU A 376 14.64 3.19 -19.75
CA GLU A 376 15.67 2.75 -20.70
C GLU A 376 15.51 1.29 -21.17
N ILE A 377 14.52 0.56 -20.62
CA ILE A 377 14.28 -0.85 -20.95
C ILE A 377 12.79 -1.07 -21.23
N GLU A 378 12.46 -1.23 -22.49
CA GLU A 378 11.08 -1.47 -22.92
C GLU A 378 10.56 -2.84 -22.49
N GLY A 379 9.34 -2.86 -21.96
CA GLY A 379 8.71 -4.09 -21.47
C GLY A 379 9.19 -4.55 -20.10
N LEU A 380 10.09 -3.81 -19.43
CA LEU A 380 10.49 -4.09 -18.06
C LEU A 380 9.74 -3.16 -17.11
N PHE A 381 8.96 -3.74 -16.20
CA PHE A 381 8.21 -3.05 -15.15
C PHE A 381 8.69 -3.48 -13.78
N SER A 382 8.37 -2.70 -12.75
CA SER A 382 8.63 -3.16 -11.39
C SER A 382 7.59 -2.65 -10.39
N GLY A 383 7.45 -3.36 -9.25
CA GLY A 383 6.50 -3.01 -8.21
C GLY A 383 6.91 -3.51 -6.82
N GLY A 384 6.32 -2.86 -5.82
CA GLY A 384 6.47 -3.25 -4.43
C GLY A 384 7.73 -2.76 -3.75
N GLN A 385 8.21 -3.54 -2.79
CA GLN A 385 9.33 -3.15 -1.94
C GLN A 385 10.66 -3.00 -2.72
N PHE A 386 10.76 -3.67 -3.83
CA PHE A 386 11.88 -3.52 -4.78
C PHE A 386 12.02 -2.08 -5.30
N ASN A 387 10.94 -1.33 -5.43
CA ASN A 387 10.96 0.10 -5.79
C ASN A 387 11.30 1.04 -4.61
N GLY A 388 11.80 0.50 -3.50
CA GLY A 388 12.17 1.30 -2.33
C GLY A 388 10.99 1.71 -1.45
N SER A 389 9.80 1.11 -1.60
CA SER A 389 8.68 1.29 -0.67
C SER A 389 8.71 0.27 0.47
N SER A 390 7.89 0.47 1.50
CA SER A 390 7.74 -0.48 2.61
C SER A 390 6.28 -0.60 3.02
N GLY A 391 5.74 -1.83 2.94
CA GLY A 391 4.39 -2.21 3.33
C GLY A 391 3.71 -3.10 2.29
N TYR A 392 2.81 -3.96 2.77
CA TYR A 392 2.09 -4.93 1.93
C TYR A 392 1.13 -4.23 0.97
N GLU A 393 0.47 -3.18 1.44
CA GLU A 393 -0.52 -2.40 0.70
C GLU A 393 0.14 -1.56 -0.40
N GLU A 394 1.28 -0.93 -0.08
CA GLU A 394 2.10 -0.21 -1.06
C GLU A 394 2.62 -1.16 -2.14
N ALA A 395 2.96 -2.39 -1.75
CA ALA A 395 3.40 -3.41 -2.70
C ALA A 395 2.26 -3.86 -3.61
N ALA A 396 1.08 -4.15 -3.07
CA ALA A 396 -0.11 -4.54 -3.82
C ALA A 396 -0.49 -3.48 -4.87
N CYS A 397 -0.52 -2.21 -4.47
CA CYS A 397 -0.81 -1.07 -5.36
C CYS A 397 0.12 -1.01 -6.57
N GLN A 398 1.43 -1.07 -6.30
CA GLN A 398 2.42 -0.99 -7.37
C GLN A 398 2.39 -2.21 -8.27
N GLY A 399 2.21 -3.41 -7.68
CA GLY A 399 2.06 -4.64 -8.44
C GLY A 399 0.87 -4.60 -9.39
N LEU A 400 -0.29 -4.18 -8.88
CA LEU A 400 -1.50 -4.03 -9.68
C LEU A 400 -1.29 -3.08 -10.87
N ILE A 401 -0.78 -1.88 -10.63
CA ILE A 401 -0.53 -0.89 -11.69
C ILE A 401 0.53 -1.38 -12.68
N ALA A 402 1.60 -2.02 -12.22
CA ALA A 402 2.64 -2.58 -13.10
C ALA A 402 2.09 -3.70 -13.99
N GLY A 403 1.28 -4.61 -13.43
CA GLY A 403 0.63 -5.69 -14.19
C GLY A 403 -0.37 -5.17 -15.22
N ILE A 404 -1.22 -4.21 -14.84
CA ILE A 404 -2.14 -3.51 -15.76
C ILE A 404 -1.34 -2.89 -16.91
N ASN A 405 -0.27 -2.15 -16.61
CA ASN A 405 0.48 -1.42 -17.62
C ASN A 405 1.34 -2.33 -18.51
N ALA A 406 1.83 -3.45 -18.00
CA ALA A 406 2.44 -4.48 -18.82
C ALA A 406 1.44 -5.03 -19.86
N ALA A 407 0.22 -5.37 -19.42
CA ALA A 407 -0.85 -5.82 -20.31
C ALA A 407 -1.25 -4.75 -21.33
N ARG A 408 -1.47 -3.50 -20.91
CA ARG A 408 -1.84 -2.40 -21.80
C ARG A 408 -0.78 -2.09 -22.85
N LYS A 409 0.52 -2.19 -22.48
CA LYS A 409 1.62 -2.06 -23.46
C LYS A 409 1.50 -3.10 -24.56
N LEU A 410 1.20 -4.35 -24.23
CA LEU A 410 1.02 -5.41 -25.22
C LEU A 410 -0.25 -5.22 -26.05
N GLN A 411 -1.29 -4.61 -25.47
CA GLN A 411 -2.49 -4.18 -26.21
C GLN A 411 -2.24 -2.96 -27.10
N LYS A 412 -1.06 -2.31 -27.03
CA LYS A 412 -0.75 -1.03 -27.70
C LYS A 412 -1.71 0.10 -27.30
N LYS A 413 -2.15 0.09 -26.04
CA LYS A 413 -3.00 1.13 -25.43
C LYS A 413 -2.17 2.01 -24.50
N GLU A 414 -2.66 3.20 -24.22
CA GLU A 414 -2.02 4.11 -23.27
C GLU A 414 -1.97 3.50 -21.87
N ALA A 415 -0.92 3.80 -21.13
CA ALA A 415 -0.75 3.34 -19.76
C ALA A 415 -1.81 3.97 -18.82
N VAL A 416 -2.23 3.22 -17.82
CA VAL A 416 -3.01 3.74 -16.69
C VAL A 416 -2.05 4.45 -15.76
N VAL A 417 -2.20 5.76 -15.64
CA VAL A 417 -1.45 6.61 -14.70
C VAL A 417 -2.46 7.38 -13.88
N LEU A 418 -2.53 7.07 -12.60
CA LEU A 418 -3.40 7.76 -11.65
C LEU A 418 -2.68 9.01 -11.14
N ASP A 419 -3.36 10.15 -11.17
CA ASP A 419 -2.81 11.38 -10.62
C ASP A 419 -3.04 11.48 -9.09
N ARG A 420 -2.35 12.43 -8.46
CA ARG A 420 -2.40 12.67 -7.01
C ARG A 420 -3.78 13.12 -6.50
N SER A 421 -4.65 13.58 -7.39
CA SER A 421 -6.02 13.99 -7.05
C SER A 421 -7.05 12.87 -7.25
N GLN A 422 -6.66 11.77 -7.90
CA GLN A 422 -7.53 10.63 -8.19
C GLN A 422 -7.39 9.52 -7.14
N ALA A 423 -6.16 9.26 -6.64
CA ALA A 423 -5.91 8.13 -5.77
C ALA A 423 -4.69 8.32 -4.86
N TYR A 424 -4.71 7.66 -3.69
CA TYR A 424 -3.50 7.45 -2.88
C TYR A 424 -2.45 6.64 -3.63
N ILE A 425 -2.86 5.71 -4.50
CA ILE A 425 -1.97 4.99 -5.42
C ILE A 425 -1.22 5.99 -6.32
N GLY A 426 -1.93 7.02 -6.83
CA GLY A 426 -1.31 8.08 -7.62
C GLY A 426 -0.29 8.89 -6.81
N VAL A 427 -0.61 9.24 -5.55
CA VAL A 427 0.33 9.91 -4.64
C VAL A 427 1.56 9.05 -4.38
N LEU A 428 1.38 7.76 -4.12
CA LEU A 428 2.45 6.79 -3.87
C LEU A 428 3.42 6.70 -5.05
N ILE A 429 2.90 6.46 -6.25
CA ILE A 429 3.72 6.28 -7.45
C ILE A 429 4.42 7.58 -7.83
N ASP A 430 3.70 8.71 -7.82
CA ASP A 430 4.29 10.01 -8.14
C ASP A 430 5.43 10.36 -7.15
N ASP A 431 5.23 10.14 -5.85
CA ASP A 431 6.30 10.35 -4.85
C ASP A 431 7.54 9.46 -5.12
N LEU A 432 7.34 8.17 -5.47
CA LEU A 432 8.44 7.24 -5.74
C LEU A 432 9.26 7.62 -6.97
N VAL A 433 8.60 8.04 -8.06
CA VAL A 433 9.28 8.31 -9.33
C VAL A 433 9.79 9.75 -9.45
N THR A 434 9.41 10.65 -8.54
CA THR A 434 9.79 12.07 -8.61
C THR A 434 10.60 12.57 -7.42
N LYS A 435 10.58 11.86 -6.30
CA LYS A 435 11.31 12.27 -5.10
C LYS A 435 12.50 11.37 -4.86
N GLU A 436 13.64 11.96 -4.56
CA GLU A 436 14.79 11.22 -4.06
C GLU A 436 14.46 10.67 -2.67
N SER A 437 14.64 9.37 -2.48
CA SER A 437 14.44 8.72 -1.19
C SER A 437 15.66 7.89 -0.82
N HIS A 438 16.31 8.28 0.28
CA HIS A 438 17.43 7.54 0.85
C HIS A 438 16.97 6.56 1.95
N GLU A 439 15.68 6.46 2.17
CA GLU A 439 15.05 5.56 3.14
C GLU A 439 13.80 4.91 2.54
N PRO A 440 13.39 3.71 3.02
CA PRO A 440 12.18 3.06 2.53
C PRO A 440 10.95 3.97 2.64
N TYR A 441 10.31 4.23 1.51
CA TYR A 441 9.11 5.05 1.43
C TYR A 441 7.93 4.35 2.12
N ARG A 442 7.15 5.10 2.88
CA ARG A 442 5.91 4.65 3.49
C ARG A 442 4.79 5.65 3.24
N MET A 443 3.63 5.13 2.83
CA MET A 443 2.45 5.95 2.64
C MET A 443 1.90 6.45 3.97
N MET A 444 1.55 7.73 4.03
CA MET A 444 0.91 8.38 5.18
C MET A 444 -0.16 9.35 4.68
N THR A 445 -1.19 9.57 5.51
CA THR A 445 -2.27 10.52 5.18
C THR A 445 -1.77 11.95 4.94
N SER A 446 -0.64 12.34 5.58
CA SER A 446 -0.03 13.66 5.40
C SER A 446 0.59 13.88 4.02
N ARG A 447 0.82 12.82 3.24
CA ARG A 447 1.39 12.93 1.89
C ARG A 447 0.34 13.29 0.82
N ALA A 448 -0.94 13.06 1.11
CA ALA A 448 -2.04 13.39 0.21
C ALA A 448 -2.55 14.81 0.47
N GLU A 449 -2.62 15.62 -0.57
CA GLU A 449 -3.09 17.00 -0.54
C GLU A 449 -4.63 17.08 -0.45
N TYR A 450 -5.32 16.12 -1.06
CA TYR A 450 -6.78 16.14 -1.24
C TYR A 450 -7.48 15.04 -0.42
N ARG A 451 -7.11 14.90 0.88
CA ARG A 451 -7.55 13.78 1.74
C ARG A 451 -9.07 13.59 1.83
N LEU A 452 -9.84 14.68 1.79
CA LEU A 452 -11.29 14.60 1.88
C LEU A 452 -11.93 14.08 0.57
N LEU A 453 -11.25 14.24 -0.57
CA LEU A 453 -11.67 13.66 -1.83
C LEU A 453 -11.19 12.20 -1.96
N LEU A 454 -10.04 11.87 -1.37
CA LEU A 454 -9.38 10.55 -1.48
C LEU A 454 -9.71 9.65 -0.28
N ARG A 455 -10.96 9.64 0.18
CA ARG A 455 -11.38 8.80 1.30
C ARG A 455 -11.40 7.32 0.91
N GLN A 456 -11.28 6.43 1.90
CA GLN A 456 -11.39 4.99 1.67
C GLN A 456 -12.81 4.55 1.29
N ASP A 457 -13.83 5.23 1.85
CA ASP A 457 -15.25 4.94 1.66
C ASP A 457 -15.77 5.25 0.25
N ASN A 458 -15.07 6.10 -0.51
CA ASN A 458 -15.44 6.47 -1.88
C ASN A 458 -14.44 6.01 -2.95
N ALA A 459 -13.59 5.05 -2.64
CA ALA A 459 -12.59 4.57 -3.60
C ALA A 459 -13.24 3.97 -4.85
N ASP A 460 -14.38 3.30 -4.70
CA ASP A 460 -15.16 2.74 -5.81
C ASP A 460 -15.67 3.82 -6.76
N GLN A 461 -16.20 4.93 -6.24
CA GLN A 461 -16.68 6.07 -7.05
C GLN A 461 -15.55 6.74 -7.87
N ARG A 462 -14.31 6.63 -7.41
CA ARG A 462 -13.15 7.23 -8.09
C ARG A 462 -12.48 6.30 -9.10
N LEU A 463 -12.50 4.99 -8.89
CA LEU A 463 -11.61 4.06 -9.57
C LEU A 463 -12.30 2.86 -10.25
N THR A 464 -13.51 2.48 -9.83
CA THR A 464 -14.16 1.28 -10.38
C THR A 464 -14.52 1.43 -11.88
N GLU A 465 -14.84 2.63 -12.34
CA GLU A 465 -15.03 2.89 -13.77
C GLU A 465 -13.75 2.63 -14.57
N ILE A 466 -12.59 3.08 -14.07
CA ILE A 466 -11.27 2.79 -14.67
C ILE A 466 -11.03 1.27 -14.69
N GLY A 467 -11.32 0.59 -13.56
CA GLY A 467 -11.21 -0.87 -13.48
C GLY A 467 -12.09 -1.61 -14.49
N TYR A 468 -13.29 -1.10 -14.74
CA TYR A 468 -14.20 -1.62 -15.76
C TYR A 468 -13.69 -1.41 -17.18
N GLU A 469 -13.24 -0.20 -17.51
CA GLU A 469 -12.69 0.14 -18.83
C GLU A 469 -11.46 -0.70 -19.22
N ILE A 470 -10.65 -1.08 -18.24
CA ILE A 470 -9.47 -1.94 -18.47
C ILE A 470 -9.79 -3.44 -18.44
N GLY A 471 -11.01 -3.82 -18.08
CA GLY A 471 -11.48 -5.21 -18.10
C GLY A 471 -11.22 -6.01 -16.82
N LEU A 472 -10.93 -5.34 -15.69
CA LEU A 472 -10.73 -6.00 -14.37
C LEU A 472 -11.99 -6.03 -13.50
N ILE A 473 -12.98 -5.23 -13.81
CA ILE A 473 -14.26 -5.14 -13.09
C ILE A 473 -15.37 -5.69 -13.98
N SER A 474 -16.23 -6.53 -13.40
CA SER A 474 -17.39 -7.10 -14.09
C SER A 474 -18.49 -6.07 -14.35
N GLN A 475 -19.35 -6.36 -15.33
CA GLN A 475 -20.53 -5.54 -15.66
C GLN A 475 -21.43 -5.33 -14.43
N ASP A 476 -21.75 -6.40 -13.70
CA ASP A 476 -22.63 -6.33 -12.52
C ASP A 476 -22.08 -5.40 -11.44
N ARG A 477 -20.75 -5.46 -11.20
CA ARG A 477 -20.09 -4.58 -10.23
C ARG A 477 -20.09 -3.11 -10.69
N TYR A 478 -19.93 -2.87 -11.98
CA TYR A 478 -20.03 -1.53 -12.56
C TYR A 478 -21.45 -0.97 -12.47
N GLU A 479 -22.46 -1.79 -12.77
CA GLU A 479 -23.87 -1.41 -12.66
C GLU A 479 -24.27 -1.12 -11.21
N ARG A 480 -23.78 -1.91 -10.25
CA ARG A 480 -23.95 -1.65 -8.81
C ARG A 480 -23.38 -0.30 -8.41
N LEU A 481 -22.19 0.06 -8.91
CA LEU A 481 -21.63 1.40 -8.68
C LEU A 481 -22.52 2.50 -9.26
N LYS A 482 -22.99 2.36 -10.50
CA LYS A 482 -23.85 3.38 -11.12
C LYS A 482 -25.18 3.54 -10.39
N LEU A 483 -25.76 2.46 -9.89
CA LEU A 483 -26.93 2.52 -9.02
C LEU A 483 -26.62 3.27 -7.71
N LYS A 484 -25.51 2.96 -7.05
CA LYS A 484 -25.08 3.65 -5.82
C LYS A 484 -24.92 5.16 -6.04
N GLU A 485 -24.22 5.56 -7.11
CA GLU A 485 -24.01 6.96 -7.47
C GLU A 485 -25.34 7.70 -7.67
N LYS A 486 -26.26 7.09 -8.43
CA LYS A 486 -27.60 7.63 -8.66
C LYS A 486 -28.38 7.81 -7.35
N LEU A 487 -28.40 6.80 -6.49
CA LEU A 487 -29.11 6.86 -5.21
C LEU A 487 -28.54 7.95 -4.28
N ILE A 488 -27.21 8.14 -4.29
CA ILE A 488 -26.56 9.21 -3.51
C ILE A 488 -26.99 10.59 -4.05
N GLU A 489 -26.96 10.79 -5.37
CA GLU A 489 -27.30 12.07 -6.01
C GLU A 489 -28.78 12.44 -5.75
N GLU A 490 -29.69 11.50 -5.97
CA GLU A 490 -31.11 11.68 -5.74
C GLU A 490 -31.38 12.01 -4.26
N GLU A 491 -30.73 11.31 -3.31
CA GLU A 491 -30.96 11.52 -1.88
C GLU A 491 -30.33 12.82 -1.38
N VAL A 492 -29.14 13.20 -1.83
CA VAL A 492 -28.54 14.51 -1.54
C VAL A 492 -29.48 15.64 -2.01
N SER A 493 -30.00 15.54 -3.23
CA SER A 493 -30.97 16.50 -3.74
C SER A 493 -32.26 16.52 -2.91
N ARG A 494 -32.79 15.37 -2.53
CA ARG A 494 -34.02 15.28 -1.72
C ARG A 494 -33.85 15.97 -0.37
N VAL A 495 -32.83 15.67 0.40
CA VAL A 495 -32.61 16.24 1.75
C VAL A 495 -32.36 17.75 1.73
N GLU A 496 -31.89 18.30 0.62
CA GLU A 496 -31.76 19.76 0.43
C GLU A 496 -33.11 20.45 0.26
N HIS A 497 -34.13 19.75 -0.26
CA HIS A 497 -35.46 20.31 -0.56
C HIS A 497 -36.56 19.89 0.43
N VAL A 498 -36.41 18.80 1.18
CA VAL A 498 -37.36 18.35 2.19
C VAL A 498 -37.16 19.15 3.48
N HIS A 499 -38.23 19.81 3.94
CA HIS A 499 -38.22 20.64 5.14
C HIS A 499 -38.98 19.94 6.28
N VAL A 500 -38.46 20.07 7.49
CA VAL A 500 -39.11 19.66 8.73
C VAL A 500 -39.49 20.89 9.55
N GLY A 501 -40.66 20.83 10.15
CA GLY A 501 -41.19 21.91 10.99
C GLY A 501 -40.76 21.80 12.45
N THR A 502 -41.46 22.57 13.31
CA THR A 502 -41.17 22.67 14.75
C THR A 502 -42.04 21.71 15.59
N SER A 503 -42.41 20.54 15.02
CA SER A 503 -43.24 19.57 15.74
C SER A 503 -42.55 19.07 17.02
N GLU A 504 -43.35 18.60 17.99
CA GLU A 504 -42.85 18.06 19.25
C GLU A 504 -41.85 16.92 19.01
N LYS A 505 -42.13 16.05 18.03
CA LYS A 505 -41.23 14.96 17.63
C LYS A 505 -39.85 15.47 17.20
N VAL A 506 -39.80 16.54 16.41
CA VAL A 506 -38.54 17.17 15.97
C VAL A 506 -37.82 17.81 17.15
N GLN A 507 -38.52 18.57 18.00
CA GLN A 507 -37.91 19.24 19.16
C GLN A 507 -37.35 18.23 20.17
N ASN A 508 -38.05 17.13 20.41
CA ASN A 508 -37.59 16.04 21.29
C ASN A 508 -36.31 15.38 20.74
N LEU A 509 -36.23 15.11 19.44
CA LEU A 509 -35.00 14.60 18.82
C LEU A 509 -33.85 15.58 19.01
N LEU A 510 -34.06 16.87 18.76
CA LEU A 510 -33.03 17.88 18.92
C LEU A 510 -32.55 17.97 20.38
N ALA A 511 -33.46 17.92 21.34
CA ALA A 511 -33.14 17.92 22.77
C ALA A 511 -32.33 16.67 23.16
N GLN A 512 -32.68 15.49 22.65
CA GLN A 512 -31.94 14.23 22.88
C GLN A 512 -30.49 14.33 22.46
N TYR A 513 -30.21 15.01 21.35
CA TYR A 513 -28.86 15.19 20.83
C TYR A 513 -28.22 16.53 21.25
N GLN A 514 -28.80 17.23 22.21
CA GLN A 514 -28.34 18.54 22.71
C GLN A 514 -28.16 19.59 21.58
N SER A 515 -28.98 19.48 20.55
CA SER A 515 -28.99 20.39 19.41
C SER A 515 -29.92 21.57 19.65
N THR A 516 -29.63 22.71 19.06
CA THR A 516 -30.43 23.92 19.19
C THR A 516 -31.85 23.70 18.67
N PRO A 517 -32.90 24.04 19.44
CA PRO A 517 -34.30 23.95 19.01
C PRO A 517 -34.56 24.76 17.73
N LEU A 518 -35.57 24.35 16.97
CA LEU A 518 -36.04 25.08 15.79
C LEU A 518 -37.10 26.12 16.14
N ASN A 519 -36.95 27.31 15.56
CA ASN A 519 -37.97 28.38 15.62
C ASN A 519 -38.81 28.44 14.33
N SER A 520 -38.35 27.85 13.24
CA SER A 520 -39.02 27.79 11.94
C SER A 520 -38.61 26.49 11.22
N GLY A 521 -39.33 26.14 10.15
CA GLY A 521 -38.98 25.00 9.31
C GLY A 521 -37.63 25.20 8.60
N ILE A 522 -36.83 24.15 8.57
CA ILE A 522 -35.55 24.12 7.87
C ILE A 522 -35.39 22.83 7.06
N SER A 523 -34.46 22.78 6.09
CA SER A 523 -34.22 21.56 5.31
C SER A 523 -33.54 20.48 6.16
N LEU A 524 -33.76 19.22 5.79
CA LEU A 524 -33.03 18.09 6.40
C LEU A 524 -31.51 18.27 6.25
N ALA A 525 -31.06 18.81 5.11
CA ALA A 525 -29.64 19.09 4.89
C ALA A 525 -29.06 20.07 5.91
N GLU A 526 -29.83 21.13 6.31
CA GLU A 526 -29.37 22.06 7.34
C GLU A 526 -29.24 21.39 8.71
N LEU A 527 -30.11 20.42 9.03
CA LEU A 527 -29.95 19.59 10.23
C LEU A 527 -28.73 18.68 10.16
N ILE A 528 -28.49 18.00 9.02
CA ILE A 528 -27.32 17.14 8.83
C ILE A 528 -26.03 17.94 8.98
N ARG A 529 -25.99 19.22 8.60
CA ARG A 529 -24.80 20.08 8.76
C ARG A 529 -24.43 20.35 10.20
N ARG A 530 -25.35 20.15 11.16
CA ARG A 530 -25.04 20.31 12.59
C ARG A 530 -24.11 19.17 13.05
N PRO A 531 -23.07 19.47 13.85
CA PRO A 531 -22.07 18.46 14.26
C PRO A 531 -22.65 17.23 14.93
N GLU A 532 -23.65 17.43 15.81
CA GLU A 532 -24.28 16.42 16.64
C GLU A 532 -25.32 15.55 15.91
N LEU A 533 -25.78 15.95 14.73
CA LEU A 533 -26.79 15.23 13.97
C LEU A 533 -26.18 14.52 12.76
N THR A 534 -26.74 13.39 12.39
CA THR A 534 -26.34 12.62 11.21
C THR A 534 -27.56 12.27 10.36
N TYR A 535 -27.33 11.93 9.10
CA TYR A 535 -28.39 11.45 8.22
C TYR A 535 -29.17 10.27 8.85
N GLN A 536 -28.49 9.35 9.54
CA GLN A 536 -29.12 8.21 10.21
C GLN A 536 -30.00 8.64 11.39
N VAL A 537 -29.52 9.58 12.20
CA VAL A 537 -30.29 10.13 13.36
C VAL A 537 -31.58 10.75 12.92
N LEU A 538 -31.61 11.43 11.76
CA LEU A 538 -32.80 12.08 11.24
C LEU A 538 -33.88 11.11 10.71
N ALA A 539 -33.57 9.81 10.57
CA ALA A 539 -34.50 8.79 10.07
C ALA A 539 -35.83 8.77 10.86
N THR A 540 -35.80 9.11 12.16
CA THR A 540 -36.98 9.10 13.01
C THR A 540 -37.97 10.25 12.72
N ILE A 541 -37.49 11.35 12.15
CA ILE A 541 -38.30 12.54 11.82
C ILE A 541 -38.52 12.74 10.32
N ASP A 542 -37.85 11.97 9.48
CA ASP A 542 -37.94 12.01 8.02
C ASP A 542 -38.99 10.98 7.54
N GLU A 543 -40.24 11.41 7.44
CA GLU A 543 -41.35 10.55 7.01
C GLU A 543 -41.31 10.20 5.51
N THR A 544 -40.49 10.90 4.75
CA THR A 544 -40.37 10.73 3.30
C THR A 544 -39.08 9.99 2.91
N ARG A 545 -38.36 9.44 3.89
CA ARG A 545 -37.10 8.76 3.67
C ARG A 545 -37.27 7.53 2.77
N PRO A 546 -36.53 7.43 1.66
CA PRO A 546 -36.62 6.27 0.79
C PRO A 546 -36.00 5.03 1.44
N GLU A 547 -36.47 3.87 1.03
CA GLU A 547 -35.78 2.60 1.29
C GLU A 547 -34.73 2.35 0.21
N PHE A 548 -33.51 2.05 0.63
CA PHE A 548 -32.42 1.67 -0.27
C PHE A 548 -32.27 0.14 -0.33
N PRO A 549 -31.72 -0.41 -1.43
CA PRO A 549 -31.32 -1.81 -1.47
C PRO A 549 -30.46 -2.14 -0.24
N LYS A 550 -30.74 -3.29 0.40
CA LYS A 550 -30.12 -3.65 1.68
C LYS A 550 -28.60 -3.60 1.64
N ASP A 551 -28.00 -4.08 0.54
CA ASP A 551 -26.56 -4.12 0.31
C ASP A 551 -25.91 -2.76 0.00
N LEU A 552 -26.71 -1.72 -0.28
CA LEU A 552 -26.25 -0.35 -0.56
C LEU A 552 -26.65 0.66 0.52
N SER A 553 -27.59 0.31 1.38
CA SER A 553 -28.24 1.26 2.31
C SER A 553 -27.27 2.03 3.20
N GLU A 554 -26.24 1.33 3.74
CA GLU A 554 -25.24 1.98 4.57
C GLU A 554 -24.29 2.85 3.79
N GLU A 555 -23.77 2.32 2.68
CA GLU A 555 -22.85 3.05 1.83
C GLU A 555 -23.48 4.35 1.31
N VAL A 556 -24.74 4.29 0.85
CA VAL A 556 -25.49 5.46 0.41
C VAL A 556 -25.70 6.45 1.56
N SER A 557 -26.16 5.96 2.72
CA SER A 557 -26.39 6.79 3.90
C SER A 557 -25.14 7.52 4.38
N GLU A 558 -24.00 6.82 4.40
CA GLU A 558 -22.70 7.39 4.76
C GLU A 558 -22.28 8.47 3.76
N GLN A 559 -22.37 8.19 2.45
CA GLN A 559 -22.01 9.15 1.40
C GLN A 559 -22.91 10.39 1.41
N VAL A 560 -24.21 10.24 1.63
CA VAL A 560 -25.14 11.38 1.79
C VAL A 560 -24.72 12.23 2.98
N ASN A 561 -24.50 11.61 4.14
CA ASN A 561 -24.07 12.31 5.35
C ASN A 561 -22.77 13.11 5.13
N ILE A 562 -21.76 12.48 4.52
CA ILE A 562 -20.46 13.12 4.26
C ILE A 562 -20.62 14.25 3.24
N SER A 563 -21.36 14.02 2.15
CA SER A 563 -21.58 15.01 1.09
C SER A 563 -22.23 16.30 1.62
N ILE A 564 -23.20 16.17 2.50
CA ILE A 564 -23.90 17.33 3.11
C ILE A 564 -23.03 18.01 4.18
N LYS A 565 -22.44 17.25 5.12
CA LYS A 565 -21.64 17.84 6.21
C LYS A 565 -20.38 18.56 5.74
N TYR A 566 -19.73 18.04 4.72
CA TYR A 566 -18.44 18.53 4.25
C TYR A 566 -18.51 19.26 2.91
N ASP A 567 -19.71 19.60 2.43
CA ASP A 567 -19.96 20.23 1.13
C ASP A 567 -19.02 21.40 0.82
N GLY A 568 -18.91 22.36 1.74
CA GLY A 568 -18.05 23.53 1.56
C GLY A 568 -16.56 23.19 1.43
N TYR A 569 -16.09 22.18 2.17
CA TYR A 569 -14.70 21.72 2.11
C TYR A 569 -14.44 20.91 0.83
N ILE A 570 -15.38 20.06 0.42
CA ILE A 570 -15.32 19.28 -0.81
C ILE A 570 -15.26 20.21 -2.03
N LYS A 571 -16.14 21.22 -2.11
CA LYS A 571 -16.14 22.23 -3.18
C LYS A 571 -14.82 22.99 -3.26
N ARG A 572 -14.24 23.35 -2.11
CA ARG A 572 -12.94 24.01 -2.07
C ARG A 572 -11.81 23.11 -2.61
N GLN A 573 -11.78 21.85 -2.19
CA GLN A 573 -10.78 20.91 -2.70
C GLN A 573 -10.96 20.62 -4.19
N LYS A 574 -12.19 20.45 -4.68
CA LYS A 574 -12.46 20.30 -6.12
C LYS A 574 -11.89 21.46 -6.93
N LYS A 575 -12.07 22.71 -6.48
CA LYS A 575 -11.51 23.89 -7.12
C LYS A 575 -9.97 23.87 -7.14
N GLN A 576 -9.33 23.40 -6.06
CA GLN A 576 -7.87 23.23 -6.01
C GLN A 576 -7.41 22.14 -6.99
N VAL A 577 -8.15 21.04 -7.11
CA VAL A 577 -7.88 19.97 -8.08
C VAL A 577 -7.97 20.47 -9.53
N GLU A 578 -8.94 21.31 -9.85
CA GLU A 578 -9.03 21.92 -11.19
C GLU A 578 -7.79 22.75 -11.54
N GLN A 579 -7.27 23.50 -10.57
CA GLN A 579 -6.02 24.25 -10.75
C GLN A 579 -4.82 23.31 -10.92
N PHE A 580 -4.74 22.27 -10.09
CA PHE A 580 -3.70 21.24 -10.18
C PHE A 580 -3.70 20.56 -11.56
N LYS A 581 -4.87 20.12 -12.04
CA LYS A 581 -5.01 19.46 -13.35
C LYS A 581 -4.58 20.35 -14.52
N LYS A 582 -4.75 21.66 -14.43
CA LYS A 582 -4.25 22.60 -15.45
C LYS A 582 -2.73 22.54 -15.60
N LEU A 583 -1.99 22.35 -14.50
CA LEU A 583 -0.53 22.19 -14.51
C LEU A 583 -0.11 20.77 -14.95
N GLU A 584 -0.82 19.74 -14.50
CA GLU A 584 -0.54 18.35 -14.90
C GLU A 584 -0.80 18.10 -16.40
N ASN A 585 -1.80 18.76 -16.96
CA ASN A 585 -2.12 18.64 -18.38
C ASN A 585 -1.10 19.36 -19.29
N LYS A 586 -0.28 20.27 -18.75
CA LYS A 586 0.82 20.87 -19.48
C LYS A 586 2.01 19.92 -19.52
N LYS A 587 2.06 19.12 -20.60
CA LYS A 587 3.12 18.13 -20.80
C LYS A 587 4.46 18.78 -21.13
N ILE A 588 5.53 18.14 -20.68
CA ILE A 588 6.91 18.48 -21.03
C ILE A 588 7.36 17.45 -22.09
N PRO A 589 7.83 17.87 -23.26
CA PRO A 589 8.34 16.95 -24.30
C PRO A 589 9.50 16.10 -23.76
N GLU A 590 9.54 14.81 -24.08
CA GLU A 590 10.63 13.91 -23.65
C GLU A 590 12.02 14.37 -24.12
N ASN A 591 12.08 15.02 -25.28
CA ASN A 591 13.33 15.51 -25.91
C ASN A 591 13.65 16.97 -25.58
N ILE A 592 13.05 17.56 -24.53
CA ILE A 592 13.35 18.93 -24.11
C ILE A 592 14.83 19.07 -23.72
N ASP A 593 15.50 20.07 -24.29
CA ASP A 593 16.84 20.45 -23.85
C ASP A 593 16.73 21.62 -22.84
N TYR A 594 16.88 21.29 -21.56
CA TYR A 594 16.80 22.27 -20.47
C TYR A 594 17.94 23.31 -20.49
N ASP A 595 19.08 23.04 -21.16
CA ASP A 595 20.15 24.02 -21.33
C ASP A 595 19.74 25.18 -22.27
N GLN A 596 18.79 24.93 -23.16
CA GLN A 596 18.25 25.94 -24.07
C GLN A 596 17.16 26.80 -23.42
N VAL A 597 16.69 26.44 -22.22
CA VAL A 597 15.66 27.21 -21.50
C VAL A 597 16.33 28.33 -20.72
N LYS A 598 16.43 29.52 -21.35
CA LYS A 598 17.05 30.71 -20.73
C LYS A 598 16.34 31.06 -19.42
N SER A 599 17.13 31.53 -18.43
CA SER A 599 16.67 31.98 -17.12
C SER A 599 16.25 30.90 -16.13
N LEU A 600 16.44 29.61 -16.42
CA LEU A 600 16.40 28.57 -15.40
C LEU A 600 17.67 28.65 -14.53
N ARG A 601 17.50 28.42 -13.22
CA ARG A 601 18.64 28.29 -12.31
C ARG A 601 19.40 26.99 -12.61
N ILE A 602 20.72 27.01 -12.39
CA ILE A 602 21.60 25.84 -12.64
C ILE A 602 21.09 24.60 -11.89
N GLU A 603 20.73 24.75 -10.62
CA GLU A 603 20.16 23.69 -9.80
C GLU A 603 18.88 23.12 -10.43
N ALA A 604 17.97 23.99 -10.89
CA ALA A 604 16.74 23.56 -11.52
C ALA A 604 17.01 22.79 -12.83
N VAL A 605 17.96 23.24 -13.65
CA VAL A 605 18.39 22.52 -14.87
C VAL A 605 18.91 21.13 -14.53
N GLN A 606 19.79 21.02 -13.54
CA GLN A 606 20.34 19.74 -13.09
C GLN A 606 19.23 18.80 -12.63
N LYS A 607 18.32 19.28 -11.77
CA LYS A 607 17.22 18.49 -11.24
C LYS A 607 16.21 18.08 -12.34
N LEU A 608 15.86 18.98 -13.23
CA LEU A 608 14.96 18.65 -14.35
C LEU A 608 15.56 17.61 -15.31
N LYS A 609 16.86 17.64 -15.56
CA LYS A 609 17.57 16.62 -16.35
C LYS A 609 17.63 15.27 -15.63
N GLU A 610 17.84 15.29 -14.31
CA GLU A 610 17.91 14.10 -13.46
C GLU A 610 16.54 13.39 -13.38
N PHE A 611 15.48 14.16 -13.09
CA PHE A 611 14.14 13.62 -12.83
C PHE A 611 13.28 13.43 -14.07
N ARG A 612 13.58 14.13 -15.17
CA ARG A 612 12.85 14.08 -16.45
C ARG A 612 11.33 14.12 -16.26
N PRO A 613 10.76 15.17 -15.64
CA PRO A 613 9.33 15.25 -15.37
C PRO A 613 8.52 15.25 -16.69
N VAL A 614 7.36 14.60 -16.67
CA VAL A 614 6.49 14.49 -17.84
C VAL A 614 5.46 15.63 -17.93
N SER A 615 5.33 16.44 -16.87
CA SER A 615 4.41 17.58 -16.80
C SER A 615 4.98 18.74 -16.00
N ILE A 616 4.42 19.93 -16.20
CA ILE A 616 4.73 21.11 -15.38
C ILE A 616 4.34 20.88 -13.92
N GLY A 617 3.21 20.20 -13.67
CA GLY A 617 2.80 19.84 -12.31
C GLY A 617 3.83 18.93 -11.64
N GLN A 618 4.34 17.93 -12.34
CA GLN A 618 5.40 17.06 -11.82
C GLN A 618 6.69 17.84 -11.56
N ALA A 619 7.11 18.69 -12.50
CA ALA A 619 8.29 19.54 -12.35
C ALA A 619 8.20 20.45 -11.11
N SER A 620 7.02 20.96 -10.78
CA SER A 620 6.81 21.83 -9.61
C SER A 620 6.98 21.15 -8.25
N ARG A 621 6.95 19.81 -8.22
CA ARG A 621 7.12 18.99 -7.00
C ARG A 621 8.56 18.53 -6.78
N ILE A 622 9.45 18.77 -7.73
CA ILE A 622 10.87 18.39 -7.62
C ILE A 622 11.57 19.36 -6.65
N SER A 623 12.22 18.80 -5.64
CA SER A 623 13.04 19.60 -4.72
C SER A 623 14.17 20.29 -5.49
N GLY A 624 14.36 21.59 -5.28
CA GLY A 624 15.34 22.41 -6.03
C GLY A 624 14.74 23.17 -7.23
N VAL A 625 13.50 22.85 -7.66
CA VAL A 625 12.76 23.59 -8.68
C VAL A 625 11.81 24.58 -7.98
N SER A 626 12.00 25.87 -8.21
CA SER A 626 11.20 26.95 -7.58
C SER A 626 9.98 27.34 -8.42
N PRO A 627 9.00 28.05 -7.83
CA PRO A 627 7.89 28.63 -8.61
C PRO A 627 8.35 29.56 -9.75
N ALA A 628 9.49 30.24 -9.59
CA ALA A 628 10.08 31.08 -10.65
C ALA A 628 10.56 30.22 -11.84
N ASP A 629 11.23 29.09 -11.56
CA ASP A 629 11.66 28.15 -12.61
C ASP A 629 10.44 27.56 -13.37
N ILE A 630 9.36 27.26 -12.64
CA ILE A 630 8.10 26.80 -13.25
C ILE A 630 7.51 27.87 -14.17
N SER A 631 7.54 29.14 -13.76
CA SER A 631 7.07 30.24 -14.61
C SER A 631 7.89 30.37 -15.90
N VAL A 632 9.21 30.20 -15.80
CA VAL A 632 10.12 30.18 -16.97
C VAL A 632 9.78 29.03 -17.92
N LEU A 633 9.57 27.83 -17.38
CA LEU A 633 9.15 26.65 -18.19
C LEU A 633 7.80 26.87 -18.87
N LEU A 634 6.84 27.45 -18.16
CA LEU A 634 5.52 27.76 -18.71
C LEU A 634 5.61 28.72 -19.91
N VAL A 635 6.42 29.77 -19.82
CA VAL A 635 6.67 30.73 -20.90
C VAL A 635 7.36 30.03 -22.09
N TYR A 636 8.40 29.25 -21.82
CA TYR A 636 9.13 28.53 -22.86
C TYR A 636 8.27 27.53 -23.64
N LEU A 637 7.41 26.79 -22.95
CA LEU A 637 6.49 25.82 -23.56
C LEU A 637 5.24 26.46 -24.16
N GLY A 638 4.86 27.66 -23.73
CA GLY A 638 3.73 28.42 -24.28
C GLY A 638 4.06 29.26 -25.53
N GLY A 639 5.34 29.48 -25.80
CA GLY A 639 5.85 30.19 -26.95
C GLY A 639 6.28 29.30 -28.15
N ARG A 640 5.97 28.00 -28.05
CA ARG A 640 6.23 27.02 -29.14
C ARG A 640 4.96 26.51 -29.77
#